data_360a304bb6763cbdc963e75aef791d9a
#
_entry.id   360a304bb6763cbdc963e75aef791d9a
#
_cell.length_a   1.000
_cell.length_b   1.000
_cell.length_c   1.000
_cell.angle_alpha   90.00
_cell.angle_beta   90.00
_cell.angle_gamma   90.00
#
_symmetry.space_group_name_H-M   'P 1'
#
loop_
_entity.id
_entity.type
_entity.pdbx_description
1 polymer ?
#
loop_
_entity_poly.entity_id
_entity_poly.type
_entity_poly.pdbx_seq_one_letter_code
_entity_poly.pdbx_strand_id
1 'polypeptide(L)'
;MYKGLTRAAGAIVALVALYSLLGFLILPGVALRIANQQLTKYATVPAHLERIELNPFSLELTLWGLQLGEPGKEQVGFDRLYANLSLDSLWSKALHLEAVELDKPRNQVLFAKDGTLNLTTLFKLPPSEAKPDEPPSDPFPLRIGSIKLKQGLLHFQDMRPSEPIEFLYDNMNLELKNLSTLPDDNADMTLVANGPNGGRIDWNGTLSLSPIASQGTLKVTDAKMKLFWPYVRDAVPLVLQDGLVSLQTQYKLNLAKQTELLLDNATLRVAPFAINAPDGRPLARLANLEVSETTVDLVKQQVSVGKLRSDKLETWAALEKDGQLDWQKLFASQPAKATPKEKAEPAAAGPAPEPQSANEPAKPWQVLLKDVQLRNYLVHLADRSQKEPVALDVGPLNVDLQGFDSLNQSPFTLKLDTGVGKQGKLQAAGQVNLAPIQAKLDVSTRDIDLRVAQAYVSPFILLELRSGMLDSDLKVDLKNTTPLAFTVTGKAQVSQLHTLDTIKSRDFVKWQQVNVDGLSYVHGDALSIDKVTLQEPYARFIINEDRTTNVNDLLIPQPAGAKPSSPATTAPASSSKPLGIHIGQVDIKNGSANFADLSLTPNFATAVQQLNGQIGTIDNRKPVPAKVDVKGKVDRYAPVTIKGALNPFNPLASLDIATSFKRVELTTLTPYSGKFAGYRIRKGRLNLDLHYLITNGQLKAENKVVVEQLQLGEKVDSPDAVDLPIRLAVALLKDTQGKISIELPVSGDLNNPQFS
;
A
#
# COMPACT_ATOMS: atom_id res chain seq x y z
N MET A 1 90.79 -41.70 24.88
CA MET A 1 89.69 -40.85 24.25
C MET A 1 88.38 -41.60 24.11
N TYR A 2 88.34 -42.86 23.65
CA TYR A 2 87.08 -43.61 23.39
C TYR A 2 86.23 -43.88 24.66
N LYS A 3 86.78 -44.15 25.84
CA LYS A 3 86.02 -44.41 27.09
C LYS A 3 85.32 -43.18 27.65
N GLY A 4 85.79 -41.95 27.32
CA GLY A 4 85.16 -40.73 27.70
C GLY A 4 83.94 -40.40 26.79
N LEU A 5 84.10 -40.66 25.50
CA LEU A 5 83.04 -40.48 24.52
C LEU A 5 81.86 -41.43 24.76
N THR A 6 82.12 -42.70 25.11
CA THR A 6 81.05 -43.68 25.42
C THR A 6 80.32 -43.34 26.72
N ARG A 7 81.01 -42.83 27.75
CA ARG A 7 80.34 -42.32 28.97
C ARG A 7 79.49 -41.06 28.72
N ALA A 8 79.97 -40.11 27.90
CA ALA A 8 79.28 -38.94 27.52
C ALA A 8 78.08 -39.32 26.67
N ALA A 9 78.17 -40.17 25.65
CA ALA A 9 77.07 -40.70 24.87
C ALA A 9 76.02 -41.43 25.74
N GLY A 10 76.48 -42.25 26.70
CA GLY A 10 75.58 -42.93 27.66
C GLY A 10 74.78 -41.93 28.53
N ALA A 11 75.47 -40.87 29.00
CA ALA A 11 74.82 -39.82 29.79
C ALA A 11 73.78 -39.01 28.96
N ILE A 12 74.11 -38.71 27.70
CA ILE A 12 73.17 -38.04 26.78
C ILE A 12 71.96 -38.94 26.53
N VAL A 13 72.14 -40.23 26.26
CA VAL A 13 71.02 -41.18 26.10
C VAL A 13 70.19 -41.30 27.36
N ALA A 14 70.80 -41.34 28.53
CA ALA A 14 70.04 -41.34 29.79
C ALA A 14 69.27 -40.04 30.04
N LEU A 15 69.84 -38.89 29.73
CA LEU A 15 69.14 -37.58 29.80
C LEU A 15 67.97 -37.47 28.81
N VAL A 16 68.21 -37.94 27.59
CA VAL A 16 67.11 -37.97 26.58
C VAL A 16 66.01 -38.95 26.99
N ALA A 17 66.35 -40.11 27.51
CA ALA A 17 65.42 -41.10 28.04
C ALA A 17 64.57 -40.51 29.22
N LEU A 18 65.29 -39.87 30.18
CA LEU A 18 64.60 -39.18 31.31
C LEU A 18 63.69 -38.03 30.85
N TYR A 19 64.20 -37.22 29.93
CA TYR A 19 63.39 -36.14 29.33
C TYR A 19 62.19 -36.69 28.60
N SER A 20 62.30 -37.75 27.83
CA SER A 20 61.23 -38.44 27.16
C SER A 20 60.21 -39.01 28.17
N LEU A 21 60.70 -39.73 29.23
CA LEU A 21 59.84 -40.27 30.27
C LEU A 21 59.02 -39.16 30.99
N LEU A 22 59.68 -38.09 31.34
CA LEU A 22 59.06 -36.95 31.96
C LEU A 22 58.05 -36.30 31.03
N GLY A 23 58.36 -36.01 29.76
CA GLY A 23 57.53 -35.30 28.80
C GLY A 23 56.38 -36.15 28.30
N PHE A 24 56.58 -37.42 27.97
CA PHE A 24 55.48 -38.23 27.37
C PHE A 24 54.56 -38.91 28.39
N LEU A 25 55.02 -39.19 29.62
CA LEU A 25 54.26 -39.99 30.59
C LEU A 25 53.93 -39.25 31.88
N ILE A 26 54.91 -38.62 32.51
CA ILE A 26 54.71 -38.02 33.83
C ILE A 26 54.00 -36.68 33.75
N LEU A 27 54.47 -35.76 32.92
CA LEU A 27 53.92 -34.46 32.79
C LEU A 27 52.42 -34.47 32.29
N PRO A 28 52.05 -35.24 31.23
CA PRO A 28 50.68 -35.36 30.81
C PRO A 28 49.80 -35.94 31.90
N GLY A 29 50.21 -36.97 32.62
CA GLY A 29 49.41 -37.55 33.70
C GLY A 29 49.17 -36.59 34.87
N VAL A 30 50.20 -35.86 35.29
CA VAL A 30 50.11 -34.85 36.35
C VAL A 30 49.23 -33.68 35.86
N ALA A 31 49.44 -33.20 34.64
CA ALA A 31 48.68 -32.13 34.04
C ALA A 31 47.20 -32.51 33.94
N LEU A 32 46.87 -33.71 33.52
CA LEU A 32 45.49 -34.22 33.44
C LEU A 32 44.80 -34.22 34.81
N ARG A 33 45.52 -34.69 35.84
CA ARG A 33 45.00 -34.72 37.22
C ARG A 33 44.74 -33.31 37.72
N ILE A 34 45.66 -32.39 37.53
CA ILE A 34 45.51 -30.99 37.91
C ILE A 34 44.35 -30.35 37.11
N ALA A 35 44.31 -30.53 35.79
CA ALA A 35 43.25 -30.01 34.94
C ALA A 35 41.85 -30.47 35.41
N ASN A 36 41.66 -31.75 35.64
CA ASN A 36 40.39 -32.27 36.11
C ASN A 36 40.03 -31.79 37.54
N GLN A 37 41.02 -31.63 38.43
CA GLN A 37 40.82 -31.04 39.74
C GLN A 37 40.39 -29.59 39.65
N GLN A 38 40.99 -28.78 38.77
CA GLN A 38 40.63 -27.39 38.55
C GLN A 38 39.24 -27.27 37.87
N LEU A 39 38.96 -28.11 36.86
CA LEU A 39 37.66 -28.19 36.23
C LEU A 39 36.59 -28.52 37.26
N THR A 40 36.76 -29.53 38.10
CA THR A 40 35.82 -29.90 39.16
C THR A 40 35.61 -28.77 40.19
N LYS A 41 36.70 -28.02 40.52
CA LYS A 41 36.65 -26.93 41.49
C LYS A 41 35.92 -25.69 40.98
N TYR A 42 36.16 -25.30 39.73
CA TYR A 42 35.69 -24.02 39.21
C TYR A 42 34.47 -24.14 38.28
N ALA A 43 34.27 -25.29 37.61
CA ALA A 43 33.08 -25.47 36.79
C ALA A 43 31.79 -25.55 37.62
N THR A 44 30.75 -24.98 37.13
CA THR A 44 29.39 -25.05 37.72
C THR A 44 28.61 -26.27 37.27
N VAL A 45 29.08 -26.92 36.23
CA VAL A 45 28.55 -28.15 35.61
C VAL A 45 29.56 -29.28 35.70
N PRO A 46 29.14 -30.54 35.56
CA PRO A 46 30.10 -31.66 35.46
C PRO A 46 31.10 -31.35 34.36
N ALA A 47 32.37 -31.44 34.69
CA ALA A 47 33.47 -31.13 33.77
C ALA A 47 34.55 -32.18 33.81
N HIS A 48 34.98 -32.67 32.68
CA HIS A 48 35.96 -33.72 32.54
C HIS A 48 36.80 -33.55 31.26
N LEU A 49 38.12 -33.80 31.41
CA LEU A 49 39.05 -33.94 30.29
C LEU A 49 39.56 -35.38 30.29
N GLU A 50 39.43 -36.06 29.15
CA GLU A 50 39.72 -37.48 29.06
C GLU A 50 41.24 -37.77 29.10
N ARG A 51 42.04 -37.04 28.29
CA ARG A 51 43.46 -37.33 28.13
C ARG A 51 44.24 -36.08 27.70
N ILE A 52 45.48 -36.00 28.18
CA ILE A 52 46.48 -35.04 27.72
C ILE A 52 47.66 -35.80 27.12
N GLU A 53 48.15 -35.41 25.96
CA GLU A 53 49.34 -35.87 25.32
C GLU A 53 50.27 -34.69 25.10
N LEU A 54 51.57 -34.87 25.43
CA LEU A 54 52.61 -33.88 25.22
C LEU A 54 53.78 -34.53 24.49
N ASN A 55 54.22 -33.95 23.37
CA ASN A 55 55.47 -34.29 22.74
C ASN A 55 56.50 -33.22 23.12
N PRO A 56 57.48 -33.58 24.02
CA PRO A 56 58.42 -32.58 24.51
C PRO A 56 59.49 -32.17 23.49
N PHE A 57 59.66 -32.94 22.40
CA PHE A 57 60.62 -32.62 21.34
C PHE A 57 60.05 -31.66 20.27
N SER A 58 58.85 -31.88 19.88
CA SER A 58 58.13 -30.99 18.89
C SER A 58 57.25 -29.91 19.53
N LEU A 59 57.14 -29.90 20.88
CA LEU A 59 56.33 -28.98 21.68
C LEU A 59 54.85 -29.03 21.28
N GLU A 60 54.35 -30.21 20.95
CA GLU A 60 52.96 -30.46 20.61
C GLU A 60 52.18 -30.89 21.84
N LEU A 61 51.05 -30.23 22.05
CA LEU A 61 50.07 -30.53 23.08
C LEU A 61 48.76 -30.97 22.42
N THR A 62 48.26 -32.14 22.86
CA THR A 62 46.93 -32.58 22.44
C THR A 62 46.08 -32.87 23.67
N LEU A 63 44.88 -32.26 23.68
CA LEU A 63 43.84 -32.51 24.66
C LEU A 63 42.71 -33.29 23.99
N TRP A 64 42.25 -34.35 24.66
CA TRP A 64 41.21 -35.22 24.15
C TRP A 64 39.98 -35.20 25.06
N GLY A 65 38.77 -35.17 24.44
CA GLY A 65 37.52 -35.46 25.11
C GLY A 65 37.15 -34.46 26.20
N LEU A 66 37.24 -33.15 25.95
CA LEU A 66 36.71 -32.17 26.90
C LEU A 66 35.19 -32.21 26.87
N GLN A 67 34.61 -32.30 28.07
CA GLN A 67 33.16 -32.26 28.29
C GLN A 67 32.85 -31.34 29.47
N LEU A 68 32.06 -30.31 29.24
CA LEU A 68 31.44 -29.46 30.25
C LEU A 68 29.90 -29.56 30.12
N GLY A 69 29.27 -30.23 31.06
CA GLY A 69 27.87 -30.62 31.04
C GLY A 69 27.70 -32.13 31.17
N GLU A 70 26.45 -32.56 31.20
CA GLU A 70 26.11 -33.99 31.22
C GLU A 70 26.43 -34.63 29.86
N PRO A 71 26.85 -35.93 29.83
CA PRO A 71 27.08 -36.64 28.59
C PRO A 71 25.86 -36.56 27.64
N GLY A 72 26.09 -36.13 26.38
CA GLY A 72 25.05 -35.93 25.37
C GLY A 72 24.25 -34.62 25.51
N LYS A 73 24.56 -33.79 26.52
CA LYS A 73 24.01 -32.42 26.70
C LYS A 73 25.13 -31.45 27.09
N GLU A 74 26.26 -31.64 26.51
CA GLU A 74 27.42 -30.79 26.78
C GLU A 74 27.14 -29.34 26.35
N GLN A 75 27.42 -28.39 27.25
CA GLN A 75 27.37 -26.97 26.96
C GLN A 75 28.61 -26.52 26.18
N VAL A 76 29.75 -27.09 26.49
CA VAL A 76 31.02 -26.93 25.76
C VAL A 76 31.73 -28.26 25.73
N GLY A 77 32.26 -28.65 24.58
CA GLY A 77 33.05 -29.85 24.44
C GLY A 77 33.80 -29.90 23.13
N PHE A 78 34.75 -30.80 23.03
CA PHE A 78 35.43 -31.13 21.78
C PHE A 78 35.99 -32.58 21.86
N ASP A 79 36.21 -33.18 20.69
CA ASP A 79 36.85 -34.47 20.61
C ASP A 79 38.36 -34.34 20.75
N ARG A 80 39.02 -33.38 20.08
CA ARG A 80 40.42 -33.11 20.09
C ARG A 80 40.74 -31.62 19.97
N LEU A 81 41.62 -31.14 20.85
CA LEU A 81 42.32 -29.86 20.70
C LEU A 81 43.81 -30.12 20.55
N TYR A 82 44.40 -29.75 19.43
CA TYR A 82 45.83 -29.83 19.16
C TYR A 82 46.41 -28.42 19.11
N ALA A 83 47.58 -28.25 19.74
CA ALA A 83 48.36 -27.02 19.68
C ALA A 83 49.86 -27.35 19.56
N ASN A 84 50.52 -26.63 18.66
CA ASN A 84 51.98 -26.74 18.47
C ASN A 84 52.64 -25.41 18.81
N LEU A 85 53.49 -25.41 19.82
CA LEU A 85 54.25 -24.24 20.26
C LEU A 85 55.56 -24.11 19.48
N SER A 86 55.79 -22.94 18.87
CA SER A 86 57.05 -22.63 18.20
C SER A 86 58.12 -22.22 19.18
N LEU A 87 59.33 -22.75 18.98
CA LEU A 87 60.51 -22.42 19.79
C LEU A 87 60.87 -20.95 19.78
N ASP A 88 60.53 -20.23 18.74
CA ASP A 88 60.75 -18.78 18.60
C ASP A 88 60.02 -17.95 19.66
N SER A 89 59.01 -18.53 20.31
CA SER A 89 58.34 -17.92 21.47
C SER A 89 59.30 -17.49 22.57
N LEU A 90 60.47 -18.15 22.67
CA LEU A 90 61.43 -17.84 23.68
C LEU A 90 62.15 -16.50 23.48
N TRP A 91 62.21 -15.99 22.25
CA TRP A 91 62.86 -14.71 21.90
C TRP A 91 62.05 -13.72 21.13
N SER A 92 60.85 -14.10 20.59
CA SER A 92 59.99 -13.23 19.77
C SER A 92 59.15 -12.24 20.56
N LYS A 93 59.25 -12.21 21.91
CA LYS A 93 58.40 -11.40 22.80
C LYS A 93 56.90 -11.66 22.66
N ALA A 94 56.52 -12.75 22.02
CA ALA A 94 55.13 -13.16 21.85
C ALA A 94 55.05 -14.69 21.97
N LEU A 95 53.97 -15.21 22.52
CA LEU A 95 53.65 -16.63 22.46
C LEU A 95 53.30 -16.95 21.00
N HIS A 96 54.10 -17.81 20.38
CA HIS A 96 53.89 -18.23 18.99
C HIS A 96 53.47 -19.70 18.93
N LEU A 97 52.23 -19.94 18.50
CA LEU A 97 51.71 -21.27 18.16
C LEU A 97 51.76 -21.43 16.63
N GLU A 98 52.41 -22.47 16.15
CA GLU A 98 52.43 -22.75 14.70
C GLU A 98 51.07 -23.18 14.20
N ALA A 99 50.36 -24.03 14.97
CA ALA A 99 49.05 -24.53 14.64
C ALA A 99 48.19 -24.78 15.88
N VAL A 100 46.91 -24.51 15.75
CA VAL A 100 45.84 -24.91 16.67
C VAL A 100 44.77 -25.60 15.87
N GLU A 101 44.45 -26.86 16.19
CA GLU A 101 43.36 -27.60 15.55
C GLU A 101 42.32 -28.01 16.59
N LEU A 102 41.07 -27.84 16.25
CA LEU A 102 39.92 -28.17 17.10
C LEU A 102 38.96 -29.05 16.30
N ASP A 103 38.87 -30.32 16.67
CA ASP A 103 38.04 -31.30 16.00
C ASP A 103 36.71 -31.47 16.76
N LYS A 104 35.61 -31.40 16.03
CA LYS A 104 34.25 -31.55 16.52
C LYS A 104 33.94 -30.76 17.80
N PRO A 105 34.22 -29.47 17.85
CA PRO A 105 33.75 -28.66 18.98
C PRO A 105 32.23 -28.66 19.01
N ARG A 106 31.68 -28.79 20.20
CA ARG A 106 30.26 -28.74 20.53
C ARG A 106 30.04 -27.57 21.47
N ASN A 107 29.24 -26.61 21.05
CA ASN A 107 28.89 -25.43 21.84
C ASN A 107 27.37 -25.26 21.90
N GLN A 108 26.83 -25.17 23.11
CA GLN A 108 25.47 -24.76 23.35
C GLN A 108 25.50 -23.31 23.84
N VAL A 109 24.84 -22.43 23.09
CA VAL A 109 24.64 -21.02 23.44
C VAL A 109 23.16 -20.85 23.80
N LEU A 110 22.89 -20.62 25.10
CA LEU A 110 21.52 -20.45 25.61
C LEU A 110 21.39 -19.09 26.29
N PHE A 111 20.49 -18.25 25.76
CA PHE A 111 20.01 -17.08 26.47
C PHE A 111 18.74 -17.43 27.25
N ALA A 112 18.80 -17.33 28.56
CA ALA A 112 17.63 -17.52 29.42
C ALA A 112 16.64 -16.34 29.30
N LYS A 113 15.44 -16.46 29.84
CA LYS A 113 14.41 -15.40 29.81
C LYS A 113 14.84 -14.07 30.46
N ASP A 114 15.71 -14.14 31.46
CA ASP A 114 16.29 -12.98 32.13
C ASP A 114 17.47 -12.35 31.38
N GLY A 115 17.83 -12.90 30.21
CA GLY A 115 18.96 -12.46 29.38
C GLY A 115 20.30 -13.08 29.77
N THR A 116 20.34 -13.94 30.78
CA THR A 116 21.60 -14.62 31.21
C THR A 116 22.07 -15.58 30.14
N LEU A 117 23.33 -15.49 29.75
CA LEU A 117 23.99 -16.41 28.83
C LEU A 117 24.59 -17.58 29.60
N ASN A 118 24.24 -18.82 29.26
CA ASN A 118 24.76 -20.03 29.94
C ASN A 118 26.30 -20.09 30.01
N LEU A 119 26.99 -19.65 28.95
CA LEU A 119 28.43 -19.67 28.89
C LEU A 119 29.11 -18.79 29.95
N THR A 120 28.45 -17.69 30.39
CA THR A 120 28.99 -16.80 31.42
C THR A 120 28.91 -17.41 32.84
N THR A 121 28.09 -18.44 33.01
CA THR A 121 27.87 -19.12 34.28
C THR A 121 28.59 -20.46 34.41
N LEU A 122 29.33 -20.86 33.38
CA LEU A 122 30.06 -22.16 33.35
C LEU A 122 31.16 -22.28 34.42
N PHE A 123 31.76 -21.15 34.82
CA PHE A 123 32.87 -21.14 35.76
C PHE A 123 32.60 -20.13 36.91
N LYS A 124 32.88 -20.56 38.12
CA LYS A 124 32.96 -19.70 39.31
C LYS A 124 34.33 -19.03 39.35
N LEU A 125 34.46 -17.91 38.59
CA LEU A 125 35.70 -17.15 38.64
C LEU A 125 35.77 -16.39 39.98
N PRO A 126 36.97 -16.36 40.63
CA PRO A 126 37.19 -15.52 41.83
C PRO A 126 36.91 -14.04 41.42
N PRO A 127 36.35 -13.22 42.32
CA PRO A 127 36.11 -11.81 42.02
C PRO A 127 37.42 -11.17 41.58
N SER A 128 37.41 -10.55 40.41
CA SER A 128 38.52 -9.75 39.89
C SER A 128 38.71 -8.55 40.82
N GLU A 129 39.82 -8.42 41.50
CA GLU A 129 40.25 -7.18 42.13
C GLU A 129 40.67 -6.19 41.04
N ALA A 130 39.70 -5.74 40.26
CA ALA A 130 39.92 -4.63 39.33
C ALA A 130 40.13 -3.35 40.15
N LYS A 131 41.32 -2.84 40.16
CA LYS A 131 41.64 -1.51 40.65
C LYS A 131 41.02 -0.53 39.63
N PRO A 132 40.22 0.46 40.09
CA PRO A 132 39.47 1.33 39.19
C PRO A 132 40.28 2.30 38.33
N ASP A 133 41.60 2.37 38.47
CA ASP A 133 42.46 3.41 37.89
C ASP A 133 43.62 2.89 37.00
N GLU A 134 43.66 1.64 36.63
CA GLU A 134 44.67 1.19 35.65
C GLU A 134 44.12 1.32 34.20
N PRO A 135 44.89 1.97 33.30
CA PRO A 135 44.53 1.97 31.87
C PRO A 135 44.43 0.52 31.36
N PRO A 136 43.55 0.24 30.37
CA PRO A 136 43.45 -1.12 29.82
C PRO A 136 44.85 -1.61 29.37
N SER A 137 45.30 -2.73 29.94
CA SER A 137 46.57 -3.32 29.57
C SER A 137 46.54 -3.76 28.10
N ASP A 138 47.67 -3.58 27.42
CA ASP A 138 47.80 -4.10 26.05
C ASP A 138 47.50 -5.61 26.02
N PRO A 139 46.89 -6.10 24.93
CA PRO A 139 46.59 -7.50 24.79
C PRO A 139 47.86 -8.35 24.95
N PHE A 140 47.73 -9.53 25.58
CA PHE A 140 48.86 -10.48 25.67
C PHE A 140 49.39 -10.76 24.26
N PRO A 141 50.70 -10.58 24.00
CA PRO A 141 51.27 -10.76 22.68
C PRO A 141 51.23 -12.23 22.26
N LEU A 142 50.36 -12.54 21.29
CA LEU A 142 50.13 -13.90 20.79
C LEU A 142 50.19 -13.90 19.25
N ARG A 143 50.83 -14.91 18.69
CA ARG A 143 50.77 -15.24 17.25
C ARG A 143 50.37 -16.69 17.07
N ILE A 144 49.45 -16.96 16.11
CA ILE A 144 49.05 -18.32 15.75
C ILE A 144 49.10 -18.44 14.23
N GLY A 145 49.99 -19.30 13.74
CA GLY A 145 50.18 -19.48 12.31
C GLY A 145 48.96 -20.05 11.59
N SER A 146 48.31 -21.02 12.21
CA SER A 146 47.09 -21.64 11.66
C SER A 146 46.14 -22.05 12.76
N ILE A 147 44.85 -21.67 12.64
CA ILE A 147 43.74 -22.20 13.45
C ILE A 147 42.80 -22.94 12.52
N LYS A 148 42.48 -24.20 12.82
CA LYS A 148 41.54 -25.03 12.10
C LYS A 148 40.48 -25.59 13.04
N LEU A 149 39.23 -25.27 12.79
CA LEU A 149 38.10 -25.90 13.43
C LEU A 149 37.39 -26.78 12.39
N LYS A 150 37.17 -28.04 12.72
CA LYS A 150 36.60 -29.04 11.81
C LYS A 150 35.35 -29.64 12.40
N GLN A 151 34.29 -29.75 11.59
CA GLN A 151 33.04 -30.41 11.94
C GLN A 151 32.42 -29.89 13.26
N GLY A 152 32.47 -28.57 13.50
CA GLY A 152 31.90 -27.96 14.68
C GLY A 152 30.38 -28.03 14.68
N LEU A 153 29.80 -28.07 15.90
CA LEU A 153 28.37 -28.06 16.16
C LEU A 153 28.06 -26.88 17.06
N LEU A 154 27.18 -26.01 16.61
CA LEU A 154 26.63 -24.90 17.41
C LEU A 154 25.14 -25.12 17.61
N HIS A 155 24.71 -25.34 18.84
CA HIS A 155 23.32 -25.36 19.26
C HIS A 155 23.00 -24.02 19.92
N PHE A 156 22.20 -23.22 19.23
CA PHE A 156 21.79 -21.90 19.70
C PHE A 156 20.34 -21.95 20.17
N GLN A 157 20.08 -21.38 21.36
CA GLN A 157 18.73 -21.24 21.95
C GLN A 157 18.60 -19.84 22.52
N ASP A 158 17.50 -19.16 22.20
CA ASP A 158 17.15 -17.88 22.80
C ASP A 158 15.72 -17.96 23.37
N MET A 159 15.61 -17.89 24.70
CA MET A 159 14.35 -17.97 25.43
C MET A 159 13.71 -16.59 25.70
N ARG A 160 14.35 -15.50 25.29
CA ARG A 160 13.87 -14.12 25.55
C ARG A 160 12.63 -13.75 24.75
N PRO A 161 12.50 -14.10 23.46
CA PRO A 161 11.28 -13.86 22.71
C PRO A 161 10.07 -14.60 23.28
N SER A 162 8.86 -14.15 22.97
CA SER A 162 7.61 -14.81 23.37
C SER A 162 7.52 -16.25 22.87
N GLU A 163 8.10 -16.53 21.71
CA GLU A 163 8.35 -17.86 21.17
C GLU A 163 9.86 -18.12 21.16
N PRO A 164 10.32 -19.18 21.85
CA PRO A 164 11.74 -19.49 21.88
C PRO A 164 12.32 -19.76 20.50
N ILE A 165 13.55 -19.30 20.28
CA ILE A 165 14.30 -19.53 19.05
C ILE A 165 15.29 -20.65 19.32
N GLU A 166 15.33 -21.62 18.41
CA GLU A 166 16.28 -22.72 18.46
C GLU A 166 16.76 -23.05 17.05
N PHE A 167 18.07 -23.13 16.88
CA PHE A 167 18.67 -23.62 15.64
C PHE A 167 20.00 -24.31 15.89
N LEU A 168 20.31 -25.23 14.99
CA LEU A 168 21.51 -26.01 15.00
C LEU A 168 22.31 -25.72 13.72
N TYR A 169 23.56 -25.24 13.89
CA TYR A 169 24.54 -25.21 12.82
C TYR A 169 25.51 -26.41 13.03
N ASP A 170 25.60 -27.25 12.03
CA ASP A 170 26.48 -28.40 12.01
C ASP A 170 27.56 -28.28 10.93
N ASN A 171 28.53 -29.18 11.00
CA ASN A 171 29.60 -29.22 10.04
C ASN A 171 30.27 -27.85 9.80
N MET A 172 30.41 -27.09 10.89
CA MET A 172 31.11 -25.80 10.85
C MET A 172 32.60 -26.05 10.64
N ASN A 173 33.19 -25.40 9.65
CA ASN A 173 34.61 -25.43 9.38
C ASN A 173 35.13 -24.00 9.31
N LEU A 174 36.13 -23.71 10.17
CA LEU A 174 36.80 -22.42 10.23
C LEU A 174 38.27 -22.60 9.98
N GLU A 175 38.85 -21.80 9.14
CA GLU A 175 40.30 -21.69 8.98
C GLU A 175 40.73 -20.23 9.13
N LEU A 176 41.65 -19.99 10.06
CA LEU A 176 42.33 -18.71 10.25
C LEU A 176 43.83 -18.93 10.05
N LYS A 177 44.47 -18.04 9.32
CA LYS A 177 45.94 -18.06 9.12
C LYS A 177 46.54 -16.74 9.60
N ASN A 178 47.67 -16.83 10.26
CA ASN A 178 48.46 -15.69 10.75
C ASN A 178 47.68 -14.80 11.74
N LEU A 179 46.89 -15.39 12.64
CA LEU A 179 46.21 -14.61 13.68
C LEU A 179 47.22 -14.03 14.66
N SER A 180 47.13 -12.76 14.98
CA SER A 180 48.01 -12.06 15.89
C SER A 180 47.26 -11.03 16.73
N THR A 181 47.65 -10.87 17.97
CA THR A 181 47.21 -9.76 18.83
C THR A 181 48.11 -8.54 18.72
N LEU A 182 49.18 -8.65 17.94
CA LEU A 182 50.09 -7.52 17.68
C LEU A 182 49.43 -6.48 16.79
N PRO A 183 49.75 -5.19 16.96
CA PRO A 183 49.19 -4.12 16.15
C PRO A 183 49.38 -4.33 14.65
N ASP A 184 48.35 -4.03 13.88
CA ASP A 184 48.34 -4.02 12.40
C ASP A 184 48.58 -5.38 11.69
N ASP A 185 48.64 -6.48 12.44
CA ASP A 185 48.67 -7.82 11.86
C ASP A 185 47.27 -8.28 11.43
N ASN A 186 47.16 -8.92 10.27
CA ASN A 186 45.90 -9.42 9.70
C ASN A 186 45.97 -10.95 9.53
N ALA A 187 44.91 -11.61 9.98
CA ALA A 187 44.69 -13.04 9.73
C ALA A 187 43.80 -13.25 8.51
N ASP A 188 44.09 -14.23 7.69
CA ASP A 188 43.18 -14.73 6.66
C ASP A 188 42.11 -15.63 7.30
N MET A 189 40.83 -15.41 6.99
CA MET A 189 39.72 -16.15 7.58
C MET A 189 38.87 -16.81 6.51
N THR A 190 38.52 -18.06 6.72
CA THR A 190 37.50 -18.78 5.95
C THR A 190 36.62 -19.54 6.93
N LEU A 191 35.31 -19.26 6.90
CA LEU A 191 34.28 -19.96 7.66
C LEU A 191 33.24 -20.54 6.72
N VAL A 192 32.96 -21.82 6.90
CA VAL A 192 31.84 -22.51 6.24
C VAL A 192 31.01 -23.19 7.32
N ALA A 193 29.70 -22.95 7.31
CA ALA A 193 28.76 -23.60 8.21
C ALA A 193 27.46 -23.96 7.47
N ASN A 194 26.94 -25.15 7.77
CA ASN A 194 25.62 -25.57 7.28
C ASN A 194 24.59 -25.24 8.34
N GLY A 195 23.58 -24.50 7.95
CA GLY A 195 22.44 -24.14 8.81
C GLY A 195 21.35 -25.19 8.77
N PRO A 196 20.31 -25.01 9.61
CA PRO A 196 19.18 -25.92 9.66
C PRO A 196 18.43 -25.95 8.32
N ASN A 197 18.06 -27.15 7.92
CA ASN A 197 17.24 -27.38 6.72
C ASN A 197 17.81 -26.86 5.38
N GLY A 198 19.12 -26.88 5.21
CA GLY A 198 19.79 -26.56 3.96
C GLY A 198 20.36 -25.15 3.83
N GLY A 199 20.16 -24.28 4.81
CA GLY A 199 20.83 -22.98 4.84
C GLY A 199 22.35 -23.13 4.99
N ARG A 200 23.12 -22.22 4.37
CA ARG A 200 24.58 -22.26 4.40
C ARG A 200 25.16 -20.86 4.57
N ILE A 201 26.23 -20.77 5.34
CA ILE A 201 27.07 -19.59 5.51
C ILE A 201 28.46 -19.87 4.94
N ASP A 202 28.90 -19.01 4.01
CA ASP A 202 30.27 -18.94 3.52
C ASP A 202 30.82 -17.55 3.83
N TRP A 203 31.86 -17.47 4.63
CA TRP A 203 32.49 -16.23 5.06
C TRP A 203 33.98 -16.27 4.83
N ASN A 204 34.49 -15.37 3.97
CA ASN A 204 35.89 -15.26 3.63
C ASN A 204 36.37 -13.82 3.82
N GLY A 205 37.55 -13.65 4.40
CA GLY A 205 38.10 -12.32 4.57
C GLY A 205 39.35 -12.26 5.40
N THR A 206 39.62 -11.08 5.93
CA THR A 206 40.72 -10.84 6.85
C THR A 206 40.20 -10.38 8.21
N LEU A 207 40.92 -10.72 9.26
CA LEU A 207 40.59 -10.35 10.63
C LEU A 207 41.84 -9.76 11.30
N SER A 208 41.76 -8.57 11.87
CA SER A 208 42.72 -7.99 12.79
C SER A 208 42.14 -7.93 14.19
N LEU A 209 42.93 -8.21 15.20
CA LEU A 209 42.54 -8.13 16.62
C LEU A 209 42.99 -6.82 17.30
N SER A 210 43.96 -6.13 16.72
CA SER A 210 44.50 -4.88 17.28
C SER A 210 44.81 -3.87 16.16
N PRO A 211 43.91 -2.94 15.85
CA PRO A 211 42.52 -2.82 16.32
C PRO A 211 41.62 -3.91 15.76
N ILE A 212 40.48 -4.16 16.41
CA ILE A 212 39.52 -5.13 15.89
C ILE A 212 38.91 -4.59 14.57
N ALA A 213 39.29 -5.27 13.49
CA ALA A 213 38.83 -4.94 12.14
C ALA A 213 38.69 -6.22 11.29
N SER A 214 37.77 -6.21 10.37
CA SER A 214 37.56 -7.33 9.44
C SER A 214 37.01 -6.82 8.11
N GLN A 215 37.43 -7.42 7.03
CA GLN A 215 36.89 -7.16 5.70
C GLN A 215 36.86 -8.42 4.86
N GLY A 216 35.92 -8.52 3.95
CA GLY A 216 35.83 -9.72 3.12
C GLY A 216 34.47 -9.84 2.44
N THR A 217 34.05 -11.09 2.19
CA THR A 217 32.79 -11.47 1.60
C THR A 217 31.99 -12.36 2.54
N LEU A 218 30.72 -12.06 2.71
CA LEU A 218 29.77 -12.88 3.43
C LEU A 218 28.68 -13.33 2.45
N LYS A 219 28.43 -14.64 2.41
CA LYS A 219 27.36 -15.24 1.64
C LYS A 219 26.52 -16.14 2.56
N VAL A 220 25.23 -15.83 2.63
CA VAL A 220 24.23 -16.64 3.31
C VAL A 220 23.28 -17.15 2.24
N THR A 221 23.07 -18.45 2.17
CA THR A 221 22.23 -19.08 1.15
C THR A 221 21.04 -19.78 1.81
N ASP A 222 19.84 -19.53 1.30
CA ASP A 222 18.59 -20.21 1.65
C ASP A 222 18.31 -20.32 3.17
N ALA A 223 18.62 -19.25 3.90
CA ALA A 223 18.29 -19.17 5.32
C ALA A 223 16.76 -19.07 5.49
N LYS A 224 16.18 -19.94 6.31
CA LYS A 224 14.75 -19.92 6.60
C LYS A 224 14.40 -18.78 7.53
N MET A 225 13.61 -17.83 7.07
CA MET A 225 13.12 -16.69 7.86
C MET A 225 12.36 -17.14 9.12
N LYS A 226 11.71 -18.29 9.08
CA LYS A 226 10.95 -18.86 10.19
C LYS A 226 11.78 -19.02 11.47
N LEU A 227 13.09 -19.24 11.32
CA LEU A 227 14.02 -19.38 12.44
C LEU A 227 14.25 -18.07 13.19
N PHE A 228 14.16 -16.94 12.48
CA PHE A 228 14.39 -15.60 13.03
C PHE A 228 13.11 -14.82 13.25
N TRP A 229 11.98 -15.34 12.78
CA TRP A 229 10.68 -14.69 12.86
C TRP A 229 10.23 -14.36 14.29
N PRO A 230 10.52 -15.17 15.31
CA PRO A 230 10.13 -14.83 16.69
C PRO A 230 10.71 -13.49 17.19
N TYR A 231 11.86 -13.04 16.68
CA TYR A 231 12.39 -11.70 16.99
C TYR A 231 11.56 -10.57 16.40
N VAL A 232 10.92 -10.82 15.26
CA VAL A 232 10.06 -9.84 14.54
C VAL A 232 8.63 -9.92 15.05
N ARG A 233 8.15 -11.12 15.41
CA ARG A 233 6.77 -11.40 15.81
C ARG A 233 6.30 -10.55 16.99
N ASP A 234 7.16 -10.30 17.97
CA ASP A 234 6.82 -9.48 19.14
C ASP A 234 6.62 -7.99 18.78
N ALA A 235 7.17 -7.55 17.64
CA ALA A 235 7.04 -6.19 17.12
C ALA A 235 6.00 -6.09 15.98
N VAL A 236 5.68 -7.20 15.31
CA VAL A 236 4.82 -7.21 14.11
C VAL A 236 3.79 -8.32 14.25
N PRO A 237 2.49 -8.01 14.32
CA PRO A 237 1.41 -8.96 14.57
C PRO A 237 1.07 -9.77 13.30
N LEU A 238 2.05 -10.41 12.70
CA LEU A 238 1.90 -11.19 11.47
C LEU A 238 2.40 -12.62 11.66
N VAL A 239 1.81 -13.54 10.92
CA VAL A 239 2.20 -14.96 10.92
C VAL A 239 2.95 -15.27 9.64
N LEU A 240 4.24 -15.61 9.77
CA LEU A 240 5.05 -16.05 8.64
C LEU A 240 4.68 -17.47 8.24
N GLN A 241 4.22 -17.66 7.00
CA GLN A 241 3.92 -18.97 6.44
C GLN A 241 5.15 -19.58 5.77
N ASP A 242 5.86 -18.79 4.98
CA ASP A 242 7.06 -19.20 4.25
C ASP A 242 8.01 -18.02 4.07
N GLY A 243 9.29 -18.30 3.94
CA GLY A 243 10.30 -17.28 3.67
C GLY A 243 11.70 -17.86 3.61
N LEU A 244 12.36 -17.68 2.47
CA LEU A 244 13.77 -17.97 2.28
C LEU A 244 14.53 -16.68 1.98
N VAL A 245 15.68 -16.51 2.62
CA VAL A 245 16.55 -15.35 2.44
C VAL A 245 17.95 -15.81 2.04
N SER A 246 18.48 -15.20 1.00
CA SER A 246 19.88 -15.29 0.64
C SER A 246 20.50 -13.90 0.59
N LEU A 247 21.70 -13.78 1.14
CA LEU A 247 22.46 -12.53 1.19
C LEU A 247 23.88 -12.79 0.69
N GLN A 248 24.37 -11.92 -0.17
CA GLN A 248 25.78 -11.86 -0.54
C GLN A 248 26.25 -10.43 -0.48
N THR A 249 27.37 -10.17 0.20
CA THR A 249 27.90 -8.81 0.33
C THR A 249 29.43 -8.82 0.52
N GLN A 250 30.08 -7.78 0.06
CA GLN A 250 31.38 -7.39 0.55
C GLN A 250 31.18 -6.52 1.79
N TYR A 251 32.03 -6.65 2.79
CA TYR A 251 31.93 -5.88 4.01
C TYR A 251 33.27 -5.34 4.47
N LYS A 252 33.23 -4.22 5.18
CA LYS A 252 34.33 -3.67 5.97
C LYS A 252 33.81 -3.30 7.34
N LEU A 253 34.40 -3.87 8.37
CA LEU A 253 34.06 -3.60 9.77
C LEU A 253 35.33 -3.07 10.48
N ASN A 254 35.20 -1.99 11.22
CA ASN A 254 36.24 -1.45 12.08
C ASN A 254 35.59 -1.01 13.42
N LEU A 255 36.16 -1.49 14.51
CA LEU A 255 35.72 -1.22 15.87
C LEU A 255 36.74 -0.41 16.68
N ALA A 256 37.77 0.18 16.05
CA ALA A 256 38.87 0.84 16.72
C ALA A 256 38.45 2.07 17.57
N LYS A 257 37.58 2.92 17.04
CA LYS A 257 37.09 4.16 17.69
C LYS A 257 35.60 4.18 17.85
N GLN A 258 34.90 3.97 16.77
CA GLN A 258 33.45 3.81 16.69
C GLN A 258 33.13 2.64 15.79
N THR A 259 31.93 2.10 15.87
CA THR A 259 31.51 1.04 14.96
C THR A 259 31.37 1.59 13.55
N GLU A 260 32.30 1.22 12.67
CA GLU A 260 32.25 1.52 11.25
C GLU A 260 31.90 0.24 10.50
N LEU A 261 30.75 0.20 9.86
CA LEU A 261 30.31 -0.92 9.02
C LEU A 261 29.93 -0.39 7.65
N LEU A 262 30.60 -0.91 6.65
CA LEU A 262 30.26 -0.70 5.24
C LEU A 262 29.94 -2.06 4.62
N LEU A 263 28.71 -2.20 4.09
CA LEU A 263 28.36 -3.29 3.18
C LEU A 263 28.38 -2.73 1.78
N ASP A 264 29.06 -3.40 0.88
CA ASP A 264 29.19 -2.97 -0.51
C ASP A 264 28.79 -4.07 -1.48
N ASN A 265 28.25 -3.67 -2.63
CA ASN A 265 27.73 -4.59 -3.63
C ASN A 265 26.85 -5.69 -3.06
N ALA A 266 26.03 -5.35 -2.07
CA ALA A 266 25.17 -6.30 -1.40
C ALA A 266 24.02 -6.71 -2.33
N THR A 267 23.73 -8.01 -2.35
CA THR A 267 22.57 -8.61 -2.99
C THR A 267 21.78 -9.39 -1.95
N LEU A 268 20.53 -8.97 -1.74
CA LEU A 268 19.56 -9.64 -0.89
C LEU A 268 18.47 -10.24 -1.76
N ARG A 269 18.22 -11.52 -1.60
CA ARG A 269 17.12 -12.21 -2.28
C ARG A 269 16.16 -12.81 -1.27
N VAL A 270 14.88 -12.58 -1.47
CA VAL A 270 13.78 -13.19 -0.72
C VAL A 270 12.87 -13.91 -1.71
N ALA A 271 12.83 -15.24 -1.62
CA ALA A 271 12.05 -16.06 -2.57
C ALA A 271 11.89 -17.50 -2.04
N PRO A 272 10.66 -17.98 -1.75
CA PRO A 272 9.41 -17.22 -1.65
C PRO A 272 9.24 -16.49 -0.32
N PHE A 273 8.14 -15.70 -0.20
CA PHE A 273 7.73 -15.08 1.07
C PHE A 273 6.20 -15.06 1.18
N ALA A 274 5.67 -15.47 2.32
CA ALA A 274 4.23 -15.46 2.56
C ALA A 274 3.89 -15.14 4.01
N ILE A 275 2.98 -14.19 4.20
CA ILE A 275 2.49 -13.77 5.52
C ILE A 275 0.97 -13.80 5.59
N ASN A 276 0.47 -14.16 6.76
CA ASN A 276 -0.95 -14.14 7.11
C ASN A 276 -1.21 -13.20 8.29
N ALA A 277 -2.45 -12.76 8.42
CA ALA A 277 -2.95 -12.16 9.65
C ALA A 277 -3.04 -13.20 10.78
N PRO A 278 -3.13 -12.77 12.05
CA PRO A 278 -3.28 -13.69 13.20
C PRO A 278 -4.51 -14.60 13.10
N ASP A 279 -5.56 -14.18 12.41
CA ASP A 279 -6.79 -14.95 12.14
C ASP A 279 -6.64 -15.97 11.01
N GLY A 280 -5.45 -16.07 10.40
CA GLY A 280 -5.14 -17.04 9.35
C GLY A 280 -5.42 -16.58 7.92
N ARG A 281 -6.09 -15.44 7.71
CA ARG A 281 -6.32 -14.94 6.35
C ARG A 281 -5.02 -14.47 5.69
N PRO A 282 -4.84 -14.69 4.38
CA PRO A 282 -3.65 -14.27 3.67
C PRO A 282 -3.56 -12.73 3.59
N LEU A 283 -2.37 -12.19 3.77
CA LEU A 283 -2.09 -10.76 3.61
C LEU A 283 -1.18 -10.48 2.42
N ALA A 284 -0.11 -11.27 2.27
CA ALA A 284 0.78 -11.12 1.14
C ALA A 284 1.46 -12.44 0.79
N ARG A 285 1.63 -12.69 -0.50
CA ARG A 285 2.42 -13.77 -1.09
C ARG A 285 3.32 -13.20 -2.16
N LEU A 286 4.61 -13.39 -2.01
CA LEU A 286 5.63 -12.87 -2.91
C LEU A 286 6.45 -14.01 -3.48
N ALA A 287 6.57 -14.08 -4.81
CA ALA A 287 7.39 -15.11 -5.43
C ALA A 287 8.88 -14.78 -5.37
N ASN A 288 9.25 -13.55 -5.67
CA ASN A 288 10.64 -13.12 -5.69
C ASN A 288 10.81 -11.63 -5.39
N LEU A 289 11.78 -11.33 -4.53
CA LEU A 289 12.33 -9.99 -4.32
C LEU A 289 13.85 -10.09 -4.36
N GLU A 290 14.47 -9.26 -5.18
CA GLU A 290 15.92 -9.10 -5.24
C GLU A 290 16.28 -7.63 -5.12
N VAL A 291 17.16 -7.35 -4.15
CA VAL A 291 17.76 -6.03 -3.93
C VAL A 291 19.24 -6.17 -4.20
N SER A 292 19.78 -5.51 -5.19
CA SER A 292 21.17 -5.68 -5.63
C SER A 292 21.89 -4.35 -5.86
N GLU A 293 23.20 -4.41 -6.04
CA GLU A 293 24.06 -3.25 -6.15
C GLU A 293 23.85 -2.29 -4.96
N THR A 294 23.70 -2.87 -3.77
CA THR A 294 23.33 -2.12 -2.56
C THR A 294 24.57 -1.81 -1.72
N THR A 295 24.64 -0.57 -1.26
CA THR A 295 25.62 -0.11 -0.30
C THR A 295 24.94 0.33 0.99
N VAL A 296 25.39 -0.18 2.14
CA VAL A 296 24.94 0.24 3.47
C VAL A 296 26.13 0.82 4.21
N ASP A 297 26.09 2.11 4.54
CA ASP A 297 27.13 2.83 5.27
C ASP A 297 26.58 3.27 6.62
N LEU A 298 27.04 2.62 7.69
CA LEU A 298 26.56 2.88 9.05
C LEU A 298 27.00 4.27 9.55
N VAL A 299 28.20 4.71 9.16
CA VAL A 299 28.72 6.02 9.58
C VAL A 299 27.94 7.16 8.94
N LYS A 300 27.66 7.02 7.64
CA LYS A 300 26.83 8.00 6.92
C LYS A 300 25.36 7.86 7.24
N GLN A 301 24.92 6.75 7.85
CA GLN A 301 23.51 6.37 8.01
C GLN A 301 22.78 6.40 6.67
N GLN A 302 23.37 5.75 5.67
CA GLN A 302 22.87 5.74 4.30
C GLN A 302 22.73 4.31 3.77
N VAL A 303 21.60 4.06 3.12
CA VAL A 303 21.33 2.87 2.32
C VAL A 303 21.11 3.30 0.88
N SER A 304 21.98 2.87 -0.03
CA SER A 304 21.85 3.12 -1.47
C SER A 304 21.57 1.81 -2.20
N VAL A 305 20.38 1.67 -2.73
CA VAL A 305 19.94 0.53 -3.52
C VAL A 305 20.10 0.85 -5.00
N GLY A 306 20.96 0.12 -5.70
CA GLY A 306 21.15 0.25 -7.15
C GLY A 306 19.95 -0.27 -7.92
N LYS A 307 19.55 -1.51 -7.62
CA LYS A 307 18.42 -2.18 -8.28
C LYS A 307 17.55 -2.90 -7.26
N LEU A 308 16.24 -2.67 -7.34
CA LEU A 308 15.23 -3.46 -6.66
C LEU A 308 14.32 -4.09 -7.72
N ARG A 309 14.25 -5.41 -7.72
CA ARG A 309 13.44 -6.20 -8.64
C ARG A 309 12.50 -7.08 -7.85
N SER A 310 11.21 -6.99 -8.12
CA SER A 310 10.22 -7.84 -7.47
C SER A 310 9.20 -8.33 -8.46
N ASP A 311 8.78 -9.57 -8.33
CA ASP A 311 7.85 -10.23 -9.25
C ASP A 311 6.81 -11.05 -8.50
N LYS A 312 5.56 -10.96 -8.97
CA LYS A 312 4.42 -11.74 -8.50
C LYS A 312 4.16 -11.59 -7.00
N LEU A 313 3.82 -10.38 -6.59
CA LEU A 313 3.19 -10.14 -5.30
C LEU A 313 1.67 -10.27 -5.45
N GLU A 314 1.06 -11.10 -4.61
CA GLU A 314 -0.39 -11.13 -4.40
C GLU A 314 -0.67 -10.62 -2.99
N THR A 315 -1.53 -9.62 -2.85
CA THR A 315 -1.85 -9.00 -1.56
C THR A 315 -3.34 -8.68 -1.44
N TRP A 316 -3.84 -8.67 -0.23
CA TRP A 316 -5.24 -8.42 0.12
C TRP A 316 -5.32 -7.22 1.05
N ALA A 317 -6.23 -6.30 0.75
CA ALA A 317 -6.50 -5.13 1.57
C ALA A 317 -8.01 -4.85 1.60
N ALA A 318 -8.53 -4.53 2.76
CA ALA A 318 -9.94 -4.20 2.93
C ALA A 318 -10.13 -2.91 3.71
N LEU A 319 -11.02 -2.05 3.22
CA LEU A 319 -11.56 -0.93 3.97
C LEU A 319 -12.72 -1.43 4.81
N GLU A 320 -12.62 -1.29 6.13
CA GLU A 320 -13.61 -1.77 7.08
C GLU A 320 -14.74 -0.73 7.32
N LYS A 321 -15.81 -1.15 8.00
CA LYS A 321 -17.00 -0.30 8.27
C LYS A 321 -16.70 1.01 9.01
N ASP A 322 -15.62 1.04 9.77
CA ASP A 322 -15.16 2.22 10.51
C ASP A 322 -14.27 3.15 9.68
N GLY A 323 -14.08 2.86 8.39
CA GLY A 323 -13.26 3.65 7.48
C GLY A 323 -11.75 3.43 7.60
N GLN A 324 -11.31 2.44 8.40
CA GLN A 324 -9.90 2.09 8.53
C GLN A 324 -9.55 0.90 7.62
N LEU A 325 -8.31 0.90 7.12
CA LEU A 325 -7.78 -0.27 6.43
C LEU A 325 -7.52 -1.40 7.43
N ASP A 326 -7.83 -2.63 7.05
CA ASP A 326 -7.57 -3.83 7.85
C ASP A 326 -6.09 -3.98 8.24
N TRP A 327 -5.16 -3.57 7.36
CA TRP A 327 -3.74 -3.48 7.64
C TRP A 327 -3.43 -2.50 8.79
N GLN A 328 -4.07 -1.32 8.80
CA GLN A 328 -3.89 -0.33 9.88
C GLN A 328 -4.33 -0.89 11.24
N LYS A 329 -5.43 -1.64 11.28
CA LYS A 329 -5.93 -2.27 12.50
C LYS A 329 -4.98 -3.30 13.07
N LEU A 330 -4.31 -4.08 12.22
CA LEU A 330 -3.31 -5.05 12.65
C LEU A 330 -2.16 -4.39 13.42
N PHE A 331 -1.72 -3.22 13.00
CA PHE A 331 -0.62 -2.50 13.66
C PHE A 331 -1.08 -1.59 14.82
N ALA A 332 -2.32 -1.10 14.80
CA ALA A 332 -2.88 -0.25 15.85
C ALA A 332 -3.21 -1.02 17.14
N SER A 333 -3.45 -2.33 17.05
CA SER A 333 -3.81 -3.17 18.21
C SER A 333 -2.63 -3.55 19.11
N GLN A 334 -1.41 -3.14 18.79
CA GLN A 334 -0.26 -3.35 19.69
C GLN A 334 -0.24 -2.27 20.77
N PRO A 335 -0.36 -2.61 22.08
CA PRO A 335 -0.04 -1.68 23.12
C PRO A 335 1.43 -1.28 22.97
N ALA A 336 1.71 0.02 22.90
CA ALA A 336 3.07 0.52 22.99
C ALA A 336 3.74 -0.18 24.16
N LYS A 337 4.78 -1.00 23.92
CA LYS A 337 5.58 -1.59 24.99
C LYS A 337 6.07 -0.42 25.86
N ALA A 338 5.47 -0.27 27.04
CA ALA A 338 6.02 0.58 28.06
C ALA A 338 7.46 0.09 28.28
N THR A 339 8.43 0.91 27.98
CA THR A 339 9.80 0.74 28.46
C THR A 339 9.69 0.43 29.95
N PRO A 340 10.27 -0.67 30.47
CA PRO A 340 10.25 -0.93 31.90
C PRO A 340 10.89 0.28 32.57
N LYS A 341 10.13 1.06 33.28
CA LYS A 341 10.67 1.99 34.28
C LYS A 341 11.27 1.08 35.35
N GLU A 342 12.56 0.91 35.30
CA GLU A 342 13.35 0.40 36.41
C GLU A 342 12.95 1.19 37.67
N LYS A 343 12.30 0.52 38.62
CA LYS A 343 12.10 1.04 39.96
C LYS A 343 13.48 1.14 40.60
N ALA A 344 14.05 2.32 40.56
CA ALA A 344 15.21 2.63 41.39
C ALA A 344 14.74 2.67 42.85
N GLU A 345 15.17 1.69 43.65
CA GLU A 345 15.27 1.86 45.10
C GLU A 345 16.33 2.93 45.42
N PRO A 346 16.14 3.76 46.46
CA PRO A 346 17.04 4.88 46.75
C PRO A 346 18.31 4.36 47.43
N ALA A 347 19.42 4.29 46.68
CA ALA A 347 20.76 4.17 47.25
C ALA A 347 21.41 5.54 47.34
N ALA A 348 22.14 5.71 48.45
CA ALA A 348 22.73 6.92 49.01
C ALA A 348 23.59 7.74 48.05
N ALA A 349 23.58 9.05 48.26
CA ALA A 349 24.29 10.09 47.58
C ALA A 349 25.80 9.84 47.43
N GLY A 350 26.29 9.72 46.21
CA GLY A 350 27.66 9.96 45.80
C GLY A 350 27.67 11.11 44.77
N PRO A 351 28.79 11.83 44.60
CA PRO A 351 28.81 13.09 43.85
C PRO A 351 28.47 12.87 42.37
N ALA A 352 27.68 13.81 41.86
CA ALA A 352 27.15 13.82 40.49
C ALA A 352 28.27 13.78 39.44
N PRO A 353 28.15 12.90 38.39
CA PRO A 353 28.91 13.09 37.20
C PRO A 353 28.39 14.29 36.41
N GLU A 354 29.31 15.05 35.84
CA GLU A 354 29.01 16.21 34.98
C GLU A 354 28.03 15.82 33.86
N PRO A 355 27.14 16.74 33.43
CA PRO A 355 26.17 16.48 32.41
C PRO A 355 26.88 16.21 31.05
N GLN A 356 26.85 14.97 30.61
CA GLN A 356 27.15 14.69 29.21
C GLN A 356 26.16 15.47 28.32
N SER A 357 26.72 16.19 27.37
CA SER A 357 26.10 17.07 26.43
C SER A 357 24.78 16.52 25.88
N ALA A 358 23.79 17.43 25.82
CA ALA A 358 22.48 17.22 25.24
C ALA A 358 22.54 16.40 23.94
N ASN A 359 21.65 15.40 23.86
CA ASN A 359 21.38 14.62 22.66
C ASN A 359 21.25 15.54 21.43
N GLU A 360 22.28 15.56 20.58
CA GLU A 360 22.04 15.96 19.19
C GLU A 360 20.98 15.02 18.63
N PRO A 361 19.93 15.51 17.95
CA PRO A 361 18.93 14.66 17.36
C PRO A 361 19.63 13.68 16.42
N ALA A 362 19.39 12.38 16.62
CA ALA A 362 20.00 11.33 15.82
C ALA A 362 19.78 11.64 14.34
N LYS A 363 20.86 11.70 13.56
CA LYS A 363 20.81 11.96 12.12
C LYS A 363 19.89 10.92 11.49
N PRO A 364 18.86 11.32 10.70
CA PRO A 364 17.97 10.36 10.08
C PRO A 364 18.70 9.52 9.01
N TRP A 365 18.31 8.24 8.87
CA TRP A 365 18.79 7.40 7.79
C TRP A 365 18.35 7.90 6.43
N GLN A 366 19.29 8.00 5.50
CA GLN A 366 19.00 8.29 4.10
C GLN A 366 18.84 6.99 3.31
N VAL A 367 17.75 6.87 2.58
CA VAL A 367 17.48 5.76 1.68
C VAL A 367 17.44 6.28 0.25
N LEU A 368 18.32 5.75 -0.60
CA LEU A 368 18.40 6.04 -2.01
C LEU A 368 17.95 4.81 -2.81
N LEU A 369 16.94 4.96 -3.66
CA LEU A 369 16.51 3.92 -4.58
C LEU A 369 16.72 4.42 -6.01
N LYS A 370 17.70 3.84 -6.72
CA LYS A 370 18.07 4.30 -8.06
C LYS A 370 17.13 3.78 -9.13
N ASP A 371 16.84 2.48 -9.09
CA ASP A 371 16.01 1.79 -10.09
C ASP A 371 15.22 0.66 -9.45
N VAL A 372 13.90 0.90 -9.30
CA VAL A 372 12.93 -0.04 -8.75
C VAL A 372 12.01 -0.52 -9.86
N GLN A 373 11.87 -1.82 -9.99
CA GLN A 373 10.91 -2.46 -10.90
C GLN A 373 10.11 -3.51 -10.17
N LEU A 374 8.81 -3.28 -10.07
CA LEU A 374 7.84 -4.21 -9.54
C LEU A 374 7.01 -4.75 -10.72
N ARG A 375 6.82 -6.07 -10.80
CA ARG A 375 6.15 -6.70 -11.93
C ARG A 375 5.10 -7.70 -11.47
N ASN A 376 4.00 -7.75 -12.21
CA ASN A 376 2.94 -8.75 -12.03
C ASN A 376 2.34 -8.77 -10.62
N TYR A 377 2.14 -7.62 -10.02
CA TYR A 377 1.48 -7.50 -8.71
C TYR A 377 -0.03 -7.64 -8.88
N LEU A 378 -0.66 -8.39 -8.01
CA LEU A 378 -2.12 -8.55 -7.93
C LEU A 378 -2.59 -8.08 -6.57
N VAL A 379 -3.45 -7.08 -6.56
CA VAL A 379 -4.01 -6.49 -5.34
C VAL A 379 -5.51 -6.77 -5.32
N HIS A 380 -5.96 -7.53 -4.32
CA HIS A 380 -7.36 -7.76 -4.05
C HIS A 380 -7.87 -6.71 -3.07
N LEU A 381 -8.65 -5.78 -3.57
CA LEU A 381 -9.27 -4.72 -2.77
C LEU A 381 -10.70 -5.10 -2.40
N ALA A 382 -11.09 -4.85 -1.15
CA ALA A 382 -12.46 -4.95 -0.70
C ALA A 382 -12.86 -3.68 0.05
N ASP A 383 -14.01 -3.13 -0.28
CA ASP A 383 -14.64 -2.07 0.52
C ASP A 383 -15.84 -2.65 1.26
N ARG A 384 -15.70 -2.83 2.56
CA ARG A 384 -16.73 -3.34 3.47
C ARG A 384 -17.48 -2.23 4.21
N SER A 385 -17.14 -0.96 3.94
CA SER A 385 -17.80 0.21 4.53
C SER A 385 -19.21 0.40 3.98
N GLN A 386 -19.47 -0.10 2.78
CA GLN A 386 -20.75 -0.01 2.10
C GLN A 386 -21.73 -1.10 2.56
N LYS A 387 -23.05 -0.89 2.36
CA LYS A 387 -24.08 -1.91 2.63
C LYS A 387 -23.81 -3.21 1.88
N GLU A 388 -23.44 -3.10 0.62
CA GLU A 388 -22.99 -4.20 -0.21
C GLU A 388 -21.47 -4.10 -0.36
N PRO A 389 -20.70 -5.12 0.07
CA PRO A 389 -19.25 -5.10 -0.07
C PRO A 389 -18.85 -5.01 -1.54
N VAL A 390 -17.90 -4.11 -1.84
CA VAL A 390 -17.30 -3.99 -3.16
C VAL A 390 -16.00 -4.76 -3.17
N ALA A 391 -15.79 -5.60 -4.17
CA ALA A 391 -14.53 -6.27 -4.42
C ALA A 391 -13.97 -5.84 -5.78
N LEU A 392 -12.70 -5.50 -5.82
CA LEU A 392 -12.00 -5.07 -7.02
C LEU A 392 -10.60 -5.66 -7.07
N ASP A 393 -10.29 -6.36 -8.16
CA ASP A 393 -8.94 -6.82 -8.44
C ASP A 393 -8.19 -5.78 -9.27
N VAL A 394 -7.01 -5.42 -8.80
CA VAL A 394 -6.08 -4.52 -9.49
C VAL A 394 -4.83 -5.31 -9.84
N GLY A 395 -4.58 -5.49 -11.11
CA GLY A 395 -3.45 -6.26 -11.62
C GLY A 395 -3.65 -6.77 -13.05
N PRO A 396 -2.56 -7.23 -13.69
CA PRO A 396 -1.18 -7.18 -13.21
C PRO A 396 -0.68 -5.74 -13.08
N LEU A 397 -0.21 -5.36 -11.89
CA LEU A 397 0.35 -4.03 -11.62
C LEU A 397 1.86 -4.08 -11.83
N ASN A 398 2.35 -3.17 -12.67
CA ASN A 398 3.76 -2.93 -12.92
C ASN A 398 4.12 -1.51 -12.50
N VAL A 399 5.23 -1.37 -11.78
CA VAL A 399 5.72 -0.07 -11.29
C VAL A 399 7.20 0.07 -11.61
N ASP A 400 7.57 1.19 -12.21
CA ASP A 400 8.94 1.66 -12.35
C ASP A 400 9.11 2.95 -11.54
N LEU A 401 10.11 2.97 -10.66
CA LEU A 401 10.46 4.14 -9.86
C LEU A 401 11.95 4.40 -9.99
N GLN A 402 12.33 5.66 -10.23
CA GLN A 402 13.72 6.04 -10.42
C GLN A 402 14.06 7.31 -9.65
N GLY A 403 15.23 7.31 -9.03
CA GLY A 403 15.81 8.49 -8.40
C GLY A 403 15.16 8.91 -7.07
N PHE A 404 14.63 7.94 -6.30
CA PHE A 404 14.08 8.23 -4.97
C PHE A 404 15.19 8.51 -3.95
N ASP A 405 15.02 9.59 -3.17
CA ASP A 405 15.86 9.95 -2.03
C ASP A 405 14.96 10.36 -0.85
N SER A 406 15.08 9.64 0.26
CA SER A 406 14.22 9.84 1.42
C SER A 406 14.43 11.17 2.16
N LEU A 407 15.58 11.80 2.01
CA LEU A 407 15.95 13.07 2.68
C LEU A 407 15.98 14.27 1.72
N ASN A 408 16.16 14.03 0.44
CA ASN A 408 16.22 15.09 -0.54
C ASN A 408 14.81 15.47 -1.00
N GLN A 409 14.55 16.76 -1.16
CA GLN A 409 13.29 17.28 -1.69
C GLN A 409 13.19 17.20 -3.23
N SER A 410 14.11 16.49 -3.87
CA SER A 410 14.07 16.29 -5.33
C SER A 410 12.98 15.31 -5.72
N PRO A 411 12.21 15.62 -6.77
CA PRO A 411 11.20 14.70 -7.26
C PRO A 411 11.83 13.45 -7.89
N PHE A 412 11.20 12.29 -7.66
CA PHE A 412 11.52 11.05 -8.35
C PHE A 412 10.51 10.74 -9.45
N THR A 413 10.92 9.95 -10.42
CA THR A 413 10.05 9.51 -11.52
C THR A 413 9.28 8.24 -11.13
N LEU A 414 7.97 8.27 -11.37
CA LEU A 414 7.07 7.14 -11.20
C LEU A 414 6.39 6.82 -12.52
N LYS A 415 6.36 5.55 -12.88
CA LYS A 415 5.56 5.02 -13.98
C LYS A 415 4.84 3.77 -13.49
N LEU A 416 3.55 3.71 -13.74
CA LEU A 416 2.68 2.63 -13.31
C LEU A 416 1.76 2.23 -14.45
N ASP A 417 1.57 0.94 -14.66
CA ASP A 417 0.50 0.39 -15.48
C ASP A 417 -0.16 -0.79 -14.77
N THR A 418 -1.49 -0.90 -14.87
CA THR A 418 -2.24 -1.96 -14.21
C THR A 418 -3.55 -2.26 -14.91
N GLY A 419 -4.01 -3.49 -14.75
CA GLY A 419 -5.40 -3.86 -14.98
C GLY A 419 -6.29 -3.40 -13.81
N VAL A 420 -7.54 -3.10 -14.09
CA VAL A 420 -8.57 -2.76 -13.10
C VAL A 420 -9.83 -3.58 -13.41
N GLY A 421 -10.18 -4.48 -12.51
CA GLY A 421 -11.25 -5.43 -12.75
C GLY A 421 -10.94 -6.38 -13.92
N LYS A 422 -11.95 -6.71 -14.73
CA LYS A 422 -11.78 -7.72 -15.80
C LYS A 422 -11.14 -7.18 -17.10
N GLN A 423 -11.43 -5.94 -17.46
CA GLN A 423 -11.05 -5.35 -18.76
C GLN A 423 -10.36 -4.00 -18.64
N GLY A 424 -10.61 -3.29 -17.54
CA GLY A 424 -10.12 -1.94 -17.33
C GLY A 424 -8.60 -1.88 -17.29
N LYS A 425 -8.04 -0.79 -17.78
CA LYS A 425 -6.60 -0.47 -17.74
C LYS A 425 -6.41 0.93 -17.18
N LEU A 426 -5.38 1.08 -16.35
CA LEU A 426 -4.94 2.36 -15.81
C LEU A 426 -3.44 2.49 -16.02
N GLN A 427 -3.01 3.63 -16.53
CA GLN A 427 -1.61 4.02 -16.65
C GLN A 427 -1.42 5.37 -15.98
N ALA A 428 -0.33 5.52 -15.25
CA ALA A 428 0.07 6.78 -14.66
C ALA A 428 1.59 6.96 -14.80
N ALA A 429 2.03 8.14 -15.17
CA ALA A 429 3.45 8.46 -15.28
C ALA A 429 3.71 9.92 -14.91
N GLY A 430 4.82 10.19 -14.24
CA GLY A 430 5.20 11.53 -13.90
C GLY A 430 6.21 11.63 -12.77
N GLN A 431 6.17 12.74 -12.08
CA GLN A 431 7.08 13.05 -10.99
C GLN A 431 6.33 13.18 -9.66
N VAL A 432 6.93 12.64 -8.61
CA VAL A 432 6.41 12.69 -7.24
C VAL A 432 7.50 13.22 -6.32
N ASN A 433 7.13 14.09 -5.40
CA ASN A 433 7.95 14.56 -4.30
C ASN A 433 7.29 14.18 -2.96
N LEU A 434 8.07 13.74 -1.96
CA LEU A 434 7.53 13.34 -0.67
C LEU A 434 7.62 14.40 0.42
N ALA A 435 8.48 15.38 0.26
CA ALA A 435 8.66 16.43 1.28
C ALA A 435 8.84 17.83 0.62
N PRO A 436 7.77 18.60 0.49
CA PRO A 436 6.36 18.31 0.74
C PRO A 436 5.78 17.30 -0.28
N ILE A 437 4.69 16.61 0.08
CA ILE A 437 4.04 15.66 -0.83
C ILE A 437 3.41 16.44 -1.99
N GLN A 438 3.95 16.22 -3.19
CA GLN A 438 3.50 16.82 -4.44
C GLN A 438 3.60 15.79 -5.57
N ALA A 439 2.76 15.89 -6.57
CA ALA A 439 2.81 15.00 -7.72
C ALA A 439 2.31 15.70 -8.99
N LYS A 440 2.98 15.43 -10.10
CA LYS A 440 2.51 15.79 -11.44
C LYS A 440 2.46 14.53 -12.29
N LEU A 441 1.27 14.06 -12.54
CA LEU A 441 1.03 12.78 -13.20
C LEU A 441 0.17 12.94 -14.44
N ASP A 442 0.56 12.29 -15.52
CA ASP A 442 -0.31 11.98 -16.64
C ASP A 442 -0.98 10.63 -16.35
N VAL A 443 -2.31 10.64 -16.29
CA VAL A 443 -3.12 9.45 -15.94
C VAL A 443 -4.04 9.15 -17.11
N SER A 444 -4.00 7.93 -17.61
CA SER A 444 -4.95 7.45 -18.62
C SER A 444 -5.69 6.21 -18.13
N THR A 445 -6.98 6.18 -18.41
CA THR A 445 -7.83 5.01 -18.14
C THR A 445 -8.48 4.55 -19.42
N ARG A 446 -8.69 3.23 -19.56
CA ARG A 446 -9.40 2.62 -20.69
C ARG A 446 -10.30 1.51 -20.16
N ASP A 447 -11.52 1.48 -20.66
CA ASP A 447 -12.52 0.43 -20.38
C ASP A 447 -12.74 0.16 -18.88
N ILE A 448 -12.73 1.21 -18.04
CA ILE A 448 -13.06 1.06 -16.61
C ILE A 448 -14.55 0.82 -16.46
N ASP A 449 -14.92 -0.34 -15.96
CA ASP A 449 -16.33 -0.73 -15.76
C ASP A 449 -16.96 0.06 -14.61
N LEU A 450 -17.93 0.91 -14.93
CA LEU A 450 -18.61 1.78 -13.94
C LEU A 450 -19.50 1.01 -12.96
N ARG A 451 -19.80 -0.28 -13.19
CA ARG A 451 -20.58 -1.10 -12.25
C ARG A 451 -19.92 -1.20 -10.87
N VAL A 452 -18.60 -1.03 -10.78
CA VAL A 452 -17.90 -0.95 -9.50
C VAL A 452 -18.37 0.23 -8.63
N ALA A 453 -18.97 1.27 -9.24
CA ALA A 453 -19.51 2.41 -8.52
C ALA A 453 -20.93 2.17 -7.97
N GLN A 454 -21.59 1.04 -8.26
CA GLN A 454 -22.97 0.76 -7.84
C GLN A 454 -23.19 0.96 -6.35
N ALA A 455 -22.31 0.41 -5.52
CA ALA A 455 -22.45 0.49 -4.06
C ALA A 455 -22.35 1.93 -3.52
N TYR A 456 -21.64 2.80 -4.24
CA TYR A 456 -21.49 4.22 -3.87
C TYR A 456 -22.66 5.08 -4.36
N VAL A 457 -23.40 4.62 -5.39
CA VAL A 457 -24.57 5.29 -5.94
C VAL A 457 -25.85 4.88 -5.19
N SER A 458 -25.99 3.62 -4.83
CA SER A 458 -27.18 3.02 -4.20
C SER A 458 -27.65 3.70 -2.91
N PRO A 459 -26.80 4.31 -2.05
CA PRO A 459 -27.27 5.04 -0.86
C PRO A 459 -28.06 6.32 -1.17
N PHE A 460 -27.90 6.88 -2.37
CA PHE A 460 -28.48 8.18 -2.75
C PHE A 460 -29.64 8.07 -3.72
N ILE A 461 -29.62 7.03 -4.55
CA ILE A 461 -30.62 6.86 -5.60
C ILE A 461 -30.90 5.37 -5.86
N LEU A 462 -32.20 5.04 -6.06
CA LEU A 462 -32.66 3.69 -6.39
C LEU A 462 -32.44 3.38 -7.87
N LEU A 463 -31.18 3.26 -8.25
CA LEU A 463 -30.71 3.09 -9.61
C LEU A 463 -29.76 1.89 -9.71
N GLU A 464 -29.94 1.06 -10.73
CA GLU A 464 -29.02 -0.02 -11.08
C GLU A 464 -28.17 0.37 -12.28
N LEU A 465 -26.83 0.32 -12.12
CA LEU A 465 -25.85 0.46 -13.20
C LEU A 465 -25.68 -0.88 -13.92
N ARG A 466 -26.27 -1.00 -15.10
CA ARG A 466 -26.21 -2.23 -15.92
C ARG A 466 -24.95 -2.31 -16.75
N SER A 467 -24.51 -1.18 -17.26
CA SER A 467 -23.27 -1.04 -18.04
C SER A 467 -22.78 0.41 -18.03
N GLY A 468 -21.55 0.59 -18.43
CA GLY A 468 -20.89 1.86 -18.63
C GLY A 468 -19.39 1.66 -18.57
N MET A 469 -18.65 2.26 -19.50
CA MET A 469 -17.18 2.19 -19.57
C MET A 469 -16.62 3.61 -19.54
N LEU A 470 -15.62 3.82 -18.70
CA LEU A 470 -14.92 5.10 -18.57
C LEU A 470 -13.55 5.02 -19.22
N ASP A 471 -13.31 5.92 -20.15
CA ASP A 471 -12.00 6.25 -20.69
C ASP A 471 -11.63 7.67 -20.31
N SER A 472 -10.37 7.92 -20.02
CA SER A 472 -9.88 9.27 -19.73
C SER A 472 -8.41 9.46 -20.06
N ASP A 473 -8.04 10.69 -20.36
CA ASP A 473 -6.66 11.16 -20.44
C ASP A 473 -6.58 12.45 -19.61
N LEU A 474 -5.97 12.36 -18.44
CA LEU A 474 -5.98 13.40 -17.42
C LEU A 474 -4.55 13.78 -17.01
N LYS A 475 -4.37 15.04 -16.67
CA LYS A 475 -3.19 15.55 -15.97
C LYS A 475 -3.61 15.92 -14.56
N VAL A 476 -2.94 15.33 -13.58
CA VAL A 476 -3.16 15.57 -12.15
C VAL A 476 -1.98 16.32 -11.59
N ASP A 477 -2.22 17.50 -11.03
CA ASP A 477 -1.22 18.32 -10.34
C ASP A 477 -1.61 18.43 -8.87
N LEU A 478 -1.02 17.59 -8.01
CA LEU A 478 -1.15 17.66 -6.57
C LEU A 478 -0.13 18.62 -6.00
N LYS A 479 -0.60 19.75 -5.45
CA LYS A 479 0.26 20.82 -4.91
C LYS A 479 0.49 20.71 -3.43
N ASN A 480 -0.50 20.20 -2.69
CA ASN A 480 -0.45 20.10 -1.24
C ASN A 480 -1.46 19.05 -0.75
N THR A 481 -1.15 18.41 0.39
CA THR A 481 -2.03 17.44 1.06
C THR A 481 -2.73 18.01 2.29
N THR A 482 -2.19 19.10 2.85
CA THR A 482 -2.73 19.74 4.07
C THR A 482 -2.58 21.26 3.99
N PRO A 483 -3.64 22.00 3.62
CA PRO A 483 -4.94 21.54 3.11
C PRO A 483 -4.81 20.85 1.75
N LEU A 484 -5.71 19.93 1.42
CA LEU A 484 -5.69 19.22 0.14
C LEU A 484 -5.90 20.20 -1.03
N ALA A 485 -4.94 20.30 -1.93
CA ALA A 485 -4.97 21.16 -3.09
C ALA A 485 -4.46 20.42 -4.34
N PHE A 486 -5.34 20.18 -5.30
CA PHE A 486 -4.99 19.57 -6.58
C PHE A 486 -5.83 20.10 -7.72
N THR A 487 -5.29 19.96 -8.92
CA THR A 487 -5.95 20.27 -10.18
C THR A 487 -5.97 19.05 -11.08
N VAL A 488 -7.09 18.79 -11.73
CA VAL A 488 -7.23 17.75 -12.76
C VAL A 488 -7.65 18.40 -14.05
N THR A 489 -6.89 18.19 -15.12
CA THR A 489 -7.23 18.70 -16.46
C THR A 489 -7.19 17.58 -17.50
N GLY A 490 -7.94 17.71 -18.58
CA GLY A 490 -7.90 16.75 -19.66
C GLY A 490 -9.22 16.48 -20.33
N LYS A 491 -9.45 15.21 -20.67
CA LYS A 491 -10.69 14.76 -21.32
C LYS A 491 -11.13 13.41 -20.74
N ALA A 492 -12.44 13.18 -20.78
CA ALA A 492 -13.05 11.93 -20.36
C ALA A 492 -14.18 11.51 -21.30
N GLN A 493 -14.43 10.24 -21.38
CA GLN A 493 -15.51 9.64 -22.17
C GLN A 493 -16.19 8.55 -21.34
N VAL A 494 -17.51 8.58 -21.31
CA VAL A 494 -18.31 7.48 -20.78
C VAL A 494 -19.13 6.89 -21.90
N SER A 495 -18.89 5.62 -22.23
CA SER A 495 -19.56 4.91 -23.30
C SER A 495 -20.53 3.87 -22.77
N GLN A 496 -21.58 3.58 -23.54
CA GLN A 496 -22.56 2.51 -23.31
C GLN A 496 -23.15 2.52 -21.88
N LEU A 497 -23.43 3.70 -21.34
CA LEU A 497 -24.14 3.78 -20.07
C LEU A 497 -25.57 3.26 -20.23
N HIS A 498 -25.95 2.36 -19.34
CA HIS A 498 -27.31 1.87 -19.20
C HIS A 498 -27.67 1.76 -17.73
N THR A 499 -28.74 2.46 -17.36
CA THR A 499 -29.27 2.46 -16.00
C THR A 499 -30.72 2.03 -15.99
N LEU A 500 -31.11 1.31 -14.94
CA LEU A 500 -32.51 0.95 -14.67
C LEU A 500 -33.00 1.60 -13.38
N ASP A 501 -34.27 1.99 -13.35
CA ASP A 501 -34.93 2.19 -12.06
C ASP A 501 -35.11 0.85 -11.33
N THR A 502 -34.75 0.77 -10.04
CA THR A 502 -34.87 -0.47 -9.28
C THR A 502 -36.29 -0.74 -8.80
N ILE A 503 -37.21 0.22 -8.88
CA ILE A 503 -38.60 0.09 -8.44
C ILE A 503 -39.43 -0.72 -9.44
N LYS A 504 -39.27 -0.41 -10.74
CA LYS A 504 -40.03 -1.03 -11.83
C LYS A 504 -39.18 -1.70 -12.89
N SER A 505 -37.84 -1.76 -12.68
CA SER A 505 -36.88 -2.36 -13.59
C SER A 505 -36.97 -1.86 -15.04
N ARG A 506 -37.16 -0.55 -15.20
CA ARG A 506 -37.28 0.10 -16.51
C ARG A 506 -36.06 0.95 -16.82
N ASP A 507 -35.75 1.07 -18.11
CA ASP A 507 -34.72 2.02 -18.56
C ASP A 507 -34.98 3.41 -18.00
N PHE A 508 -33.98 4.01 -17.36
CA PHE A 508 -34.08 5.35 -16.78
C PHE A 508 -33.24 6.34 -17.57
N VAL A 509 -31.92 6.25 -17.51
CA VAL A 509 -31.00 7.06 -18.30
C VAL A 509 -30.03 6.15 -18.99
N LYS A 510 -29.78 6.37 -20.25
CA LYS A 510 -28.77 5.69 -21.04
C LYS A 510 -28.24 6.59 -22.16
N TRP A 511 -27.05 6.26 -22.63
CA TRP A 511 -26.45 6.88 -23.80
C TRP A 511 -25.46 5.94 -24.47
N GLN A 512 -25.19 6.18 -25.76
CA GLN A 512 -24.14 5.50 -26.46
C GLN A 512 -22.76 6.02 -26.00
N GLN A 513 -22.62 7.36 -25.95
CA GLN A 513 -21.35 7.99 -25.60
C GLN A 513 -21.56 9.41 -25.08
N VAL A 514 -20.83 9.75 -24.03
CA VAL A 514 -20.67 11.13 -23.55
C VAL A 514 -19.19 11.47 -23.56
N ASN A 515 -18.82 12.51 -24.29
CA ASN A 515 -17.47 13.06 -24.32
C ASN A 515 -17.43 14.37 -23.52
N VAL A 516 -16.40 14.49 -22.70
CA VAL A 516 -16.08 15.70 -21.92
C VAL A 516 -14.73 16.20 -22.38
N ASP A 517 -14.71 17.31 -23.07
CA ASP A 517 -13.50 17.94 -23.59
C ASP A 517 -13.19 19.22 -22.81
N GLY A 518 -11.90 19.52 -22.62
CA GLY A 518 -11.45 20.68 -21.87
C GLY A 518 -11.84 20.66 -20.40
N LEU A 519 -11.84 19.48 -19.78
CA LEU A 519 -12.08 19.34 -18.34
C LEU A 519 -10.98 20.05 -17.54
N SER A 520 -11.38 20.86 -16.58
CA SER A 520 -10.53 21.48 -15.59
C SER A 520 -11.25 21.50 -14.24
N TYR A 521 -10.76 20.73 -13.29
CA TYR A 521 -11.25 20.68 -11.92
C TYR A 521 -10.20 21.21 -10.97
N VAL A 522 -10.52 22.24 -10.22
CA VAL A 522 -9.71 22.77 -9.13
C VAL A 522 -10.41 22.42 -7.82
N HIS A 523 -9.75 21.61 -7.00
CA HIS A 523 -10.34 21.09 -5.78
C HIS A 523 -10.86 22.20 -4.85
N GLY A 524 -12.14 22.09 -4.49
CA GLY A 524 -12.82 23.04 -3.59
C GLY A 524 -13.16 24.40 -4.21
N ASP A 525 -12.84 24.66 -5.47
CA ASP A 525 -13.13 25.93 -6.13
C ASP A 525 -14.06 25.78 -7.34
N ALA A 526 -13.63 25.13 -8.42
CA ALA A 526 -14.37 25.16 -9.68
C ALA A 526 -14.21 23.88 -10.51
N LEU A 527 -15.29 23.56 -11.23
CA LEU A 527 -15.32 22.62 -12.35
C LEU A 527 -15.61 23.40 -13.63
N SER A 528 -14.70 23.36 -14.58
CA SER A 528 -14.87 23.94 -15.92
C SER A 528 -14.78 22.86 -16.98
N ILE A 529 -15.66 22.89 -17.95
CA ILE A 529 -15.68 22.00 -19.11
C ILE A 529 -15.90 22.85 -20.35
N ASP A 530 -15.09 22.72 -21.37
CA ASP A 530 -15.26 23.47 -22.60
C ASP A 530 -16.46 22.96 -23.38
N LYS A 531 -16.55 21.63 -23.53
CA LYS A 531 -17.59 21.00 -24.32
C LYS A 531 -18.01 19.63 -23.80
N VAL A 532 -19.29 19.38 -23.74
CA VAL A 532 -19.92 18.08 -23.53
C VAL A 532 -20.65 17.66 -24.81
N THR A 533 -20.33 16.47 -25.33
CA THR A 533 -21.05 15.89 -26.47
C THR A 533 -21.80 14.64 -26.04
N LEU A 534 -23.11 14.66 -26.16
CA LEU A 534 -24.02 13.56 -25.85
C LEU A 534 -24.42 12.86 -27.14
N GLN A 535 -24.09 11.59 -27.31
CA GLN A 535 -24.51 10.76 -28.45
C GLN A 535 -25.58 9.79 -28.00
N GLU A 536 -26.72 9.85 -28.66
CA GLU A 536 -27.91 9.04 -28.37
C GLU A 536 -28.31 9.03 -26.89
N PRO A 537 -28.37 10.21 -26.24
CA PRO A 537 -28.88 10.26 -24.88
C PRO A 537 -30.34 9.87 -24.84
N TYR A 538 -30.71 9.09 -23.86
CA TYR A 538 -32.07 8.69 -23.57
C TYR A 538 -32.41 8.95 -22.12
N ALA A 539 -33.62 9.50 -21.88
CA ALA A 539 -34.14 9.63 -20.52
C ALA A 539 -35.65 9.28 -20.50
N ARG A 540 -36.11 8.78 -19.36
CA ARG A 540 -37.50 8.50 -19.11
C ARG A 540 -38.02 9.40 -18.00
N PHE A 541 -39.12 10.13 -18.28
CA PHE A 541 -39.77 10.98 -17.32
C PHE A 541 -41.27 10.58 -17.21
N ILE A 542 -41.72 10.30 -15.98
CA ILE A 542 -43.07 9.85 -15.71
C ILE A 542 -43.66 10.70 -14.58
N ILE A 543 -44.88 11.21 -14.82
CA ILE A 543 -45.74 11.75 -13.76
C ILE A 543 -46.63 10.59 -13.28
N ASN A 544 -46.57 10.27 -12.01
CA ASN A 544 -47.34 9.21 -11.40
C ASN A 544 -48.81 9.62 -11.19
N GLU A 545 -49.69 8.69 -10.81
CA GLU A 545 -51.11 8.93 -10.51
C GLU A 545 -51.31 9.97 -9.39
N ASP A 546 -50.43 10.01 -8.41
CA ASP A 546 -50.39 10.96 -7.29
C ASP A 546 -49.71 12.29 -7.62
N ARG A 547 -49.32 12.50 -8.88
CA ARG A 547 -48.61 13.69 -9.40
C ARG A 547 -47.17 13.84 -8.93
N THR A 548 -46.59 12.86 -8.26
CA THR A 548 -45.16 12.77 -8.06
C THR A 548 -44.46 12.37 -9.36
N THR A 549 -43.10 12.41 -9.38
CA THR A 549 -42.37 12.01 -10.58
C THR A 549 -41.50 10.76 -10.28
N ASN A 550 -41.26 9.95 -11.32
CA ASN A 550 -40.34 8.83 -11.19
C ASN A 550 -38.95 9.26 -10.74
N VAL A 551 -38.52 10.48 -10.99
CA VAL A 551 -37.24 11.01 -10.49
C VAL A 551 -37.28 11.19 -8.98
N ASN A 552 -38.36 11.75 -8.44
CA ASN A 552 -38.55 11.92 -6.99
C ASN A 552 -38.60 10.56 -6.27
N ASP A 553 -39.26 9.57 -6.88
CA ASP A 553 -39.39 8.22 -6.31
C ASP A 553 -38.04 7.50 -6.18
N LEU A 554 -37.10 7.82 -7.08
CA LEU A 554 -35.75 7.21 -7.08
C LEU A 554 -34.81 7.84 -6.05
N LEU A 555 -35.01 9.08 -5.65
CA LEU A 555 -34.15 9.77 -4.71
C LEU A 555 -34.37 9.25 -3.28
N ILE A 556 -33.27 8.85 -2.63
CA ILE A 556 -33.31 8.44 -1.22
C ILE A 556 -33.09 9.69 -0.34
N PRO A 557 -34.08 10.07 0.50
CA PRO A 557 -33.90 11.19 1.41
C PRO A 557 -32.68 11.01 2.31
N GLN A 558 -31.78 11.98 2.31
CA GLN A 558 -30.64 11.96 3.22
C GLN A 558 -31.08 12.55 4.56
N PRO A 559 -30.72 11.95 5.72
CA PRO A 559 -31.05 12.51 7.01
C PRO A 559 -30.39 13.89 7.16
N ALA A 560 -31.21 14.88 7.49
CA ALA A 560 -30.73 16.23 7.75
C ALA A 560 -29.73 16.19 8.91
N GLY A 561 -28.43 16.35 8.63
CA GLY A 561 -27.42 16.54 9.65
C GLY A 561 -26.55 15.35 10.03
N ALA A 562 -26.33 14.35 9.18
CA ALA A 562 -25.23 13.40 9.38
C ALA A 562 -23.88 14.10 9.10
N LYS A 563 -23.37 14.82 10.09
CA LYS A 563 -21.94 15.18 10.11
C LYS A 563 -21.14 13.89 10.20
N PRO A 564 -20.06 13.72 9.41
CA PRO A 564 -19.12 12.63 9.64
C PRO A 564 -18.54 12.78 11.05
N SER A 565 -18.70 11.76 11.87
CA SER A 565 -18.11 11.68 13.19
C SER A 565 -16.60 11.47 13.03
N SER A 566 -15.85 12.57 13.07
CA SER A 566 -14.42 12.58 13.37
C SER A 566 -14.17 13.41 14.60
N PRO A 567 -13.24 13.00 15.49
CA PRO A 567 -13.02 13.70 16.74
C PRO A 567 -12.50 15.11 16.50
N ALA A 568 -13.06 16.02 17.29
CA ALA A 568 -12.84 17.44 17.24
C ALA A 568 -11.36 17.84 17.35
N THR A 569 -10.87 18.51 16.34
CA THR A 569 -9.92 19.62 16.48
C THR A 569 -10.64 20.87 15.99
N THR A 570 -10.84 21.80 16.88
CA THR A 570 -11.46 23.10 16.65
C THR A 570 -10.64 23.91 15.65
N ALA A 571 -11.07 23.91 14.40
CA ALA A 571 -10.72 24.93 13.42
C ALA A 571 -12.00 25.68 13.04
N PRO A 572 -11.98 27.01 12.84
CA PRO A 572 -13.16 27.80 12.56
C PRO A 572 -13.80 27.33 11.26
N ALA A 573 -15.12 27.19 11.26
CA ALA A 573 -15.92 26.85 10.09
C ALA A 573 -15.68 27.91 9.02
N SER A 574 -14.85 27.61 8.04
CA SER A 574 -14.78 28.34 6.80
C SER A 574 -16.08 28.05 6.05
N SER A 575 -16.87 29.07 5.81
CA SER A 575 -18.02 29.06 4.90
C SER A 575 -17.51 28.58 3.55
N SER A 576 -17.76 27.29 3.20
CA SER A 576 -17.39 26.74 1.91
C SER A 576 -18.22 27.45 0.85
N LYS A 577 -17.58 28.24 0.00
CA LYS A 577 -18.22 28.80 -1.20
C LYS A 577 -18.72 27.63 -2.04
N PRO A 578 -19.92 27.71 -2.61
CA PRO A 578 -20.42 26.65 -3.50
C PRO A 578 -19.47 26.46 -4.69
N LEU A 579 -19.30 25.21 -5.11
CA LEU A 579 -18.46 24.85 -6.26
C LEU A 579 -18.90 25.64 -7.50
N GLY A 580 -17.95 26.33 -8.13
CA GLY A 580 -18.20 26.99 -9.42
C GLY A 580 -18.33 25.93 -10.51
N ILE A 581 -19.40 26.02 -11.32
CA ILE A 581 -19.63 25.11 -12.45
C ILE A 581 -19.70 25.95 -13.70
N HIS A 582 -18.84 25.68 -14.66
CA HIS A 582 -18.84 26.28 -15.97
C HIS A 582 -18.84 25.22 -17.06
N ILE A 583 -19.80 25.22 -17.97
CA ILE A 583 -19.85 24.35 -19.16
C ILE A 583 -20.06 25.24 -20.37
N GLY A 584 -19.07 25.30 -21.23
CA GLY A 584 -19.07 26.18 -22.41
C GLY A 584 -20.19 25.81 -23.37
N GLN A 585 -20.32 24.54 -23.73
CA GLN A 585 -21.29 24.05 -24.68
C GLN A 585 -21.68 22.60 -24.39
N VAL A 586 -22.95 22.28 -24.57
CA VAL A 586 -23.48 20.91 -24.60
C VAL A 586 -24.09 20.66 -25.97
N ASP A 587 -23.52 19.67 -26.70
CA ASP A 587 -24.07 19.20 -27.96
C ASP A 587 -24.90 17.93 -27.75
N ILE A 588 -26.10 17.90 -28.27
CA ILE A 588 -26.99 16.73 -28.26
C ILE A 588 -27.09 16.20 -29.68
N LYS A 589 -26.80 14.91 -29.85
CA LYS A 589 -26.86 14.20 -31.14
C LYS A 589 -27.77 12.98 -31.04
N ASN A 590 -28.82 12.97 -31.84
CA ASN A 590 -29.81 11.89 -31.93
C ASN A 590 -30.37 11.43 -30.58
N GLY A 591 -30.67 12.37 -29.70
CA GLY A 591 -31.27 12.09 -28.40
C GLY A 591 -32.71 11.61 -28.48
N SER A 592 -33.19 11.00 -27.41
CA SER A 592 -34.60 10.58 -27.28
C SER A 592 -35.07 10.68 -25.83
N ALA A 593 -36.36 10.77 -25.65
CA ALA A 593 -36.99 10.77 -24.34
C ALA A 593 -38.38 10.12 -24.41
N ASN A 594 -38.73 9.39 -23.37
CA ASN A 594 -40.09 8.92 -23.15
C ASN A 594 -40.74 9.73 -22.02
N PHE A 595 -41.87 10.28 -22.30
CA PHE A 595 -42.72 10.97 -21.34
C PHE A 595 -44.04 10.22 -21.14
N ALA A 596 -44.46 10.07 -19.89
CA ALA A 596 -45.79 9.55 -19.58
C ALA A 596 -46.43 10.36 -18.45
N ASP A 597 -47.72 10.54 -18.54
CA ASP A 597 -48.57 11.12 -17.47
C ASP A 597 -49.65 10.09 -17.10
N LEU A 598 -49.45 9.46 -15.97
CA LEU A 598 -50.33 8.42 -15.43
C LEU A 598 -51.47 9.03 -14.58
N SER A 599 -51.44 10.34 -14.30
CA SER A 599 -52.48 11.03 -13.55
C SER A 599 -53.74 11.28 -14.38
N LEU A 600 -53.64 10.98 -15.67
CA LEU A 600 -54.73 11.12 -16.64
C LEU A 600 -55.46 9.80 -16.88
N THR A 601 -56.77 9.88 -17.22
CA THR A 601 -57.58 8.71 -17.62
C THR A 601 -58.22 8.97 -18.99
N PRO A 602 -57.83 8.23 -20.03
CA PRO A 602 -56.74 7.25 -20.12
C PRO A 602 -55.36 7.91 -20.01
N ASN A 603 -54.35 7.13 -19.66
CA ASN A 603 -52.96 7.60 -19.48
C ASN A 603 -52.43 8.23 -20.76
N PHE A 604 -51.65 9.31 -20.60
CA PHE A 604 -50.95 9.95 -21.72
C PHE A 604 -49.50 9.41 -21.78
N ALA A 605 -49.04 9.11 -22.98
CA ALA A 605 -47.63 8.77 -23.22
C ALA A 605 -47.20 9.29 -24.61
N THR A 606 -45.99 9.80 -24.68
CA THR A 606 -45.38 10.27 -25.93
C THR A 606 -43.88 10.04 -25.94
N ALA A 607 -43.31 9.95 -27.12
CA ALA A 607 -41.87 9.84 -27.31
C ALA A 607 -41.36 11.02 -28.14
N VAL A 608 -40.24 11.58 -27.68
CA VAL A 608 -39.47 12.54 -28.47
C VAL A 608 -38.21 11.84 -28.99
N GLN A 609 -37.92 12.00 -30.26
CA GLN A 609 -36.86 11.31 -30.95
C GLN A 609 -36.03 12.24 -31.81
N GLN A 610 -34.87 11.82 -32.23
CA GLN A 610 -33.96 12.56 -33.10
C GLN A 610 -33.70 13.98 -32.56
N LEU A 611 -33.55 14.10 -31.23
CA LEU A 611 -33.17 15.36 -30.61
C LEU A 611 -31.73 15.72 -30.99
N ASN A 612 -31.57 16.86 -31.63
CA ASN A 612 -30.28 17.39 -32.03
C ASN A 612 -30.24 18.89 -31.71
N GLY A 613 -29.12 19.35 -31.19
CA GLY A 613 -28.96 20.76 -30.90
C GLY A 613 -27.88 21.08 -29.91
N GLN A 614 -27.92 22.29 -29.41
CA GLN A 614 -26.90 22.86 -28.55
C GLN A 614 -27.51 23.59 -27.38
N ILE A 615 -26.85 23.48 -26.23
CA ILE A 615 -27.13 24.26 -25.02
C ILE A 615 -25.81 24.86 -24.53
N GLY A 616 -25.78 26.13 -24.23
CA GLY A 616 -24.57 26.76 -23.71
C GLY A 616 -24.71 28.27 -23.59
N THR A 617 -23.93 28.91 -22.80
CA THR A 617 -22.97 28.53 -21.79
C THR A 617 -23.70 28.36 -20.45
N ILE A 618 -23.37 27.32 -19.70
CA ILE A 618 -23.95 27.10 -18.37
C ILE A 618 -22.91 27.55 -17.35
N ASP A 619 -23.26 28.52 -16.49
CA ASP A 619 -22.37 29.04 -15.47
C ASP A 619 -23.17 29.43 -14.22
N ASN A 620 -22.85 28.83 -13.06
CA ASN A 620 -23.58 29.12 -11.83
C ASN A 620 -23.06 30.38 -11.09
N ARG A 621 -21.92 30.91 -11.49
CA ARG A 621 -21.33 32.12 -10.91
C ARG A 621 -21.63 33.38 -11.73
N LYS A 622 -22.02 33.22 -12.99
CA LYS A 622 -22.38 34.32 -13.89
C LYS A 622 -23.89 34.29 -14.16
N PRO A 623 -24.58 35.39 -14.02
CA PRO A 623 -26.03 35.45 -14.22
C PRO A 623 -26.47 35.48 -15.72
N VAL A 624 -25.67 34.92 -16.62
CA VAL A 624 -25.96 34.85 -18.03
C VAL A 624 -26.78 33.61 -18.33
N PRO A 625 -28.02 33.73 -18.89
CA PRO A 625 -28.81 32.57 -19.25
C PRO A 625 -28.15 31.71 -20.34
N ALA A 626 -28.23 30.39 -20.19
CA ALA A 626 -27.74 29.44 -21.18
C ALA A 626 -28.65 29.46 -22.43
N LYS A 627 -28.05 29.63 -23.60
CA LYS A 627 -28.76 29.56 -24.87
C LYS A 627 -29.20 28.13 -25.18
N VAL A 628 -30.41 27.95 -25.70
CA VAL A 628 -30.96 26.65 -26.10
C VAL A 628 -31.37 26.72 -27.56
N ASP A 629 -30.92 25.81 -28.39
CA ASP A 629 -31.37 25.57 -29.76
C ASP A 629 -31.40 24.07 -30.03
N VAL A 630 -32.55 23.45 -29.83
CA VAL A 630 -32.79 22.01 -29.96
C VAL A 630 -33.95 21.74 -30.87
N LYS A 631 -33.81 20.74 -31.72
CA LYS A 631 -34.89 20.29 -32.64
C LYS A 631 -34.96 18.76 -32.61
N GLY A 632 -36.16 18.25 -32.85
CA GLY A 632 -36.43 16.82 -32.87
C GLY A 632 -37.78 16.50 -33.48
N LYS A 633 -38.35 15.35 -33.12
CA LYS A 633 -39.65 14.88 -33.56
C LYS A 633 -40.45 14.32 -32.39
N VAL A 634 -41.74 14.60 -32.37
CA VAL A 634 -42.71 13.97 -31.46
C VAL A 634 -43.42 12.86 -32.23
N ASP A 635 -43.61 11.70 -31.62
CA ASP A 635 -44.32 10.54 -32.18
C ASP A 635 -43.87 10.18 -33.60
N ARG A 636 -42.59 10.18 -33.86
CA ARG A 636 -41.87 9.86 -35.12
C ARG A 636 -41.98 10.90 -36.23
N TYR A 637 -43.05 11.68 -36.32
CA TYR A 637 -43.33 12.47 -37.52
C TYR A 637 -43.44 13.98 -37.27
N ALA A 638 -43.88 14.40 -36.10
CA ALA A 638 -44.18 15.81 -35.84
C ALA A 638 -42.90 16.59 -35.44
N PRO A 639 -42.44 17.53 -36.25
CA PRO A 639 -41.26 18.33 -35.88
C PRO A 639 -41.50 19.14 -34.62
N VAL A 640 -40.50 19.21 -33.74
CA VAL A 640 -40.44 20.09 -32.57
C VAL A 640 -39.17 20.92 -32.61
N THR A 641 -39.27 22.20 -32.26
CA THR A 641 -38.13 23.08 -32.06
C THR A 641 -38.23 23.79 -30.73
N ILE A 642 -37.13 23.90 -30.02
CA ILE A 642 -37.03 24.60 -28.74
C ILE A 642 -35.87 25.59 -28.85
N LYS A 643 -36.17 26.90 -28.72
CA LYS A 643 -35.16 27.95 -28.84
C LYS A 643 -35.35 29.00 -27.76
N GLY A 644 -34.23 29.56 -27.32
CA GLY A 644 -34.23 30.65 -26.37
C GLY A 644 -33.06 30.65 -25.41
N ALA A 645 -33.31 31.00 -24.17
CA ALA A 645 -32.31 31.01 -23.13
C ALA A 645 -32.94 30.79 -21.75
N LEU A 646 -32.25 30.12 -20.86
CA LEU A 646 -32.72 29.92 -19.50
C LEU A 646 -31.52 29.85 -18.50
N ASN A 647 -31.80 30.21 -17.26
CA ASN A 647 -30.88 29.93 -16.18
C ASN A 647 -31.12 28.51 -15.63
N PRO A 648 -30.27 27.52 -15.93
CA PRO A 648 -30.53 26.13 -15.55
C PRO A 648 -30.51 25.89 -14.03
N PHE A 649 -29.85 26.77 -13.25
CA PHE A 649 -29.79 26.69 -11.79
C PHE A 649 -30.96 27.39 -11.09
N ASN A 650 -31.59 28.35 -11.77
CA ASN A 650 -32.77 29.04 -11.26
C ASN A 650 -33.67 29.49 -12.45
N PRO A 651 -34.46 28.57 -13.03
CA PRO A 651 -35.32 28.87 -14.16
C PRO A 651 -36.41 29.92 -13.85
N LEU A 652 -36.81 30.02 -12.58
CA LEU A 652 -37.79 31.02 -12.15
C LEU A 652 -37.22 32.44 -12.13
N ALA A 653 -35.89 32.59 -12.05
CA ALA A 653 -35.27 33.92 -12.14
C ALA A 653 -35.24 34.43 -13.60
N SER A 654 -34.94 33.53 -14.54
CA SER A 654 -34.81 33.89 -15.96
C SER A 654 -35.05 32.68 -16.86
N LEU A 655 -36.11 32.77 -17.66
CA LEU A 655 -36.41 31.82 -18.72
C LEU A 655 -37.09 32.59 -19.86
N ASP A 656 -36.60 32.40 -21.08
CA ASP A 656 -37.19 32.92 -22.31
C ASP A 656 -37.10 31.82 -23.37
N ILE A 657 -38.14 30.99 -23.46
CA ILE A 657 -38.16 29.79 -24.30
C ILE A 657 -39.36 29.81 -25.25
N ALA A 658 -39.06 29.74 -26.53
CA ALA A 658 -40.03 29.50 -27.59
C ALA A 658 -39.97 28.03 -28.03
N THR A 659 -41.12 27.35 -27.96
CA THR A 659 -41.27 25.95 -28.39
C THR A 659 -42.32 25.86 -29.48
N SER A 660 -42.00 25.21 -30.60
CA SER A 660 -42.92 25.03 -31.72
C SER A 660 -43.10 23.55 -32.04
N PHE A 661 -44.34 23.09 -32.02
CA PHE A 661 -44.73 21.76 -32.47
C PHE A 661 -45.54 21.90 -33.77
N LYS A 662 -45.22 21.11 -34.79
CA LYS A 662 -45.92 21.15 -36.05
C LYS A 662 -46.50 19.78 -36.39
N ARG A 663 -47.78 19.78 -36.80
CA ARG A 663 -48.51 18.60 -37.27
C ARG A 663 -48.53 17.43 -36.29
N VAL A 664 -48.62 17.69 -34.99
CA VAL A 664 -48.80 16.65 -33.98
C VAL A 664 -50.16 15.98 -34.17
N GLU A 665 -50.20 14.66 -34.21
CA GLU A 665 -51.48 13.91 -34.31
C GLU A 665 -52.27 14.08 -33.01
N LEU A 666 -53.43 14.69 -33.09
CA LEU A 666 -54.28 15.00 -31.93
C LEU A 666 -54.83 13.75 -31.24
N THR A 667 -54.88 12.61 -31.91
CA THR A 667 -55.28 11.33 -31.30
C THR A 667 -54.43 10.94 -30.11
N THR A 668 -53.14 11.33 -30.07
CA THR A 668 -52.24 11.12 -28.93
C THR A 668 -52.63 11.97 -27.72
N LEU A 669 -53.38 13.08 -27.92
CA LEU A 669 -53.85 13.97 -26.86
C LEU A 669 -55.26 13.58 -26.34
N THR A 670 -55.85 12.48 -26.82
CA THR A 670 -57.12 11.96 -26.36
C THR A 670 -57.25 11.85 -24.84
N PRO A 671 -56.20 11.46 -24.05
CA PRO A 671 -56.31 11.47 -22.59
C PRO A 671 -56.68 12.82 -22.00
N TYR A 672 -56.12 13.91 -22.51
CA TYR A 672 -56.42 15.26 -22.07
C TYR A 672 -57.82 15.71 -22.53
N SER A 673 -58.17 15.45 -23.77
CA SER A 673 -59.49 15.79 -24.30
C SER A 673 -60.60 14.97 -23.63
N GLY A 674 -60.38 13.71 -23.35
CA GLY A 674 -61.31 12.86 -22.59
C GLY A 674 -61.55 13.37 -21.18
N LYS A 675 -60.50 13.73 -20.47
CA LYS A 675 -60.57 14.25 -19.10
C LYS A 675 -61.23 15.62 -19.04
N PHE A 676 -60.80 16.57 -19.84
CA PHE A 676 -61.23 17.98 -19.69
C PHE A 676 -62.38 18.42 -20.63
N ALA A 677 -62.48 17.80 -21.80
CA ALA A 677 -63.54 18.12 -22.77
C ALA A 677 -64.60 17.03 -22.89
N GLY A 678 -64.49 15.90 -22.29
CA GLY A 678 -65.44 14.81 -22.30
C GLY A 678 -65.60 14.10 -23.64
N TYR A 679 -64.61 14.19 -24.53
CA TYR A 679 -64.65 13.56 -25.86
C TYR A 679 -63.27 12.97 -26.24
N ARG A 680 -63.32 11.83 -26.90
CA ARG A 680 -62.15 11.31 -27.62
C ARG A 680 -61.89 12.11 -28.90
N ILE A 681 -60.64 12.17 -29.34
CA ILE A 681 -60.29 12.72 -30.64
C ILE A 681 -60.09 11.56 -31.62
N ARG A 682 -60.95 11.63 -32.71
CA ARG A 682 -60.86 10.60 -33.78
C ARG A 682 -59.82 10.94 -34.84
N LYS A 683 -59.64 12.22 -35.13
CA LYS A 683 -58.73 12.76 -36.14
C LYS A 683 -58.42 14.21 -35.87
N GLY A 684 -57.31 14.69 -36.28
CA GLY A 684 -56.89 16.06 -36.24
C GLY A 684 -55.39 16.25 -36.10
N ARG A 685 -54.93 17.43 -36.50
CA ARG A 685 -53.50 17.80 -36.36
C ARG A 685 -53.41 19.08 -35.55
N LEU A 686 -52.41 19.13 -34.69
CA LEU A 686 -52.09 20.26 -33.84
C LEU A 686 -50.83 20.95 -34.31
N ASN A 687 -50.86 22.24 -34.50
CA ASN A 687 -49.69 23.11 -34.51
C ASN A 687 -49.77 23.96 -33.26
N LEU A 688 -48.66 23.98 -32.49
CA LEU A 688 -48.62 24.66 -31.20
C LEU A 688 -47.35 25.48 -31.13
N ASP A 689 -47.50 26.79 -31.02
CA ASP A 689 -46.39 27.71 -30.80
C ASP A 689 -46.52 28.29 -29.38
N LEU A 690 -45.57 28.04 -28.54
CA LEU A 690 -45.51 28.42 -27.13
C LEU A 690 -44.32 29.35 -26.92
N HIS A 691 -44.54 30.47 -26.26
CA HIS A 691 -43.49 31.37 -25.83
C HIS A 691 -43.63 31.65 -24.33
N TYR A 692 -42.70 31.20 -23.54
CA TYR A 692 -42.70 31.38 -22.10
C TYR A 692 -41.59 32.34 -21.72
N LEU A 693 -41.95 33.46 -21.10
CA LEU A 693 -41.02 34.42 -20.51
C LEU A 693 -41.23 34.42 -19.00
N ILE A 694 -40.22 34.08 -18.26
CA ILE A 694 -40.20 34.17 -16.79
C ILE A 694 -39.09 35.14 -16.39
N THR A 695 -39.47 36.14 -15.60
CA THR A 695 -38.54 37.10 -15.04
C THR A 695 -38.86 37.27 -13.56
N ASN A 696 -37.90 36.87 -12.66
CA ASN A 696 -38.06 36.97 -11.22
C ASN A 696 -39.39 36.40 -10.70
N GLY A 697 -39.78 35.20 -11.16
CA GLY A 697 -40.99 34.50 -10.74
C GLY A 697 -42.29 34.97 -11.43
N GLN A 698 -42.24 36.01 -12.26
CA GLN A 698 -43.38 36.49 -13.06
C GLN A 698 -43.42 35.79 -14.41
N LEU A 699 -44.49 35.04 -14.68
CA LEU A 699 -44.74 34.36 -15.95
C LEU A 699 -45.49 35.27 -16.90
N LYS A 700 -45.05 35.32 -18.13
CA LYS A 700 -45.82 35.80 -19.29
C LYS A 700 -45.69 34.72 -20.38
N ALA A 701 -46.79 34.07 -20.71
CA ALA A 701 -46.84 33.05 -21.72
C ALA A 701 -47.79 33.43 -22.86
N GLU A 702 -47.35 33.18 -24.08
CA GLU A 702 -48.14 33.34 -25.30
C GLU A 702 -48.26 31.96 -25.93
N ASN A 703 -49.53 31.45 -26.02
CA ASN A 703 -49.78 30.12 -26.55
C ASN A 703 -50.71 30.30 -27.80
N LYS A 704 -50.13 29.91 -28.96
CA LYS A 704 -50.90 29.89 -30.21
C LYS A 704 -51.16 28.45 -30.59
N VAL A 705 -52.45 28.09 -30.54
CA VAL A 705 -52.93 26.74 -30.82
C VAL A 705 -53.71 26.78 -32.17
N VAL A 706 -53.22 25.99 -33.13
CA VAL A 706 -53.90 25.83 -34.43
C VAL A 706 -54.25 24.36 -34.62
N VAL A 707 -55.54 24.06 -34.68
CA VAL A 707 -56.06 22.70 -34.85
C VAL A 707 -56.62 22.56 -36.24
N GLU A 708 -56.16 21.60 -37.00
CA GLU A 708 -56.58 21.32 -38.36
C GLU A 708 -57.34 19.99 -38.43
N GLN A 709 -58.44 19.98 -39.17
CA GLN A 709 -59.27 18.80 -39.46
C GLN A 709 -59.73 18.03 -38.22
N LEU A 710 -60.03 18.71 -37.10
CA LEU A 710 -60.48 18.08 -35.86
C LEU A 710 -61.76 17.32 -36.05
N GLN A 711 -61.81 16.06 -35.68
CA GLN A 711 -63.02 15.24 -35.58
C GLN A 711 -63.06 14.62 -34.17
N LEU A 712 -64.17 14.98 -33.47
CA LEU A 712 -64.45 14.40 -32.16
C LEU A 712 -65.00 12.98 -32.33
N GLY A 713 -64.57 12.04 -31.50
CA GLY A 713 -65.09 10.71 -31.40
C GLY A 713 -66.22 10.57 -30.38
N GLU A 714 -66.15 9.48 -29.64
CA GLU A 714 -67.11 9.13 -28.61
C GLU A 714 -67.00 10.05 -27.40
N LYS A 715 -68.18 10.29 -26.71
CA LYS A 715 -68.24 10.98 -25.43
C LYS A 715 -67.56 10.10 -24.34
N VAL A 716 -66.76 10.70 -23.47
CA VAL A 716 -66.15 10.10 -22.33
C VAL A 716 -66.71 10.71 -21.07
N ASP A 717 -67.22 9.89 -20.16
CA ASP A 717 -67.71 10.38 -18.87
C ASP A 717 -66.47 10.71 -18.00
N SER A 718 -66.35 12.00 -17.67
CA SER A 718 -65.29 12.53 -16.81
C SER A 718 -65.85 13.57 -15.86
N PRO A 719 -65.58 13.43 -14.55
CA PRO A 719 -66.03 14.43 -13.56
C PRO A 719 -65.38 15.80 -13.75
N ASP A 720 -64.20 15.84 -14.42
CA ASP A 720 -63.45 17.07 -14.69
C ASP A 720 -63.80 17.71 -16.02
N ALA A 721 -64.66 17.07 -16.78
CA ALA A 721 -65.08 17.61 -18.09
C ALA A 721 -65.93 18.86 -17.93
N VAL A 722 -65.69 19.91 -18.77
CA VAL A 722 -66.48 21.13 -18.80
C VAL A 722 -67.87 20.80 -19.27
N ASP A 723 -68.88 21.32 -18.57
CA ASP A 723 -70.28 21.18 -18.96
C ASP A 723 -70.69 22.23 -20.07
N LEU A 724 -70.09 22.01 -21.23
CA LEU A 724 -70.25 22.82 -22.39
C LEU A 724 -70.61 21.98 -23.63
N PRO A 725 -71.40 22.47 -24.59
CA PRO A 725 -71.69 21.76 -25.85
C PRO A 725 -70.44 21.75 -26.76
N ILE A 726 -69.43 20.97 -26.41
CA ILE A 726 -68.09 20.93 -27.04
C ILE A 726 -68.18 20.73 -28.56
N ARG A 727 -69.10 19.90 -29.05
CA ARG A 727 -69.30 19.70 -30.49
C ARG A 727 -69.80 20.99 -31.20
N LEU A 728 -70.67 21.73 -30.57
CA LEU A 728 -71.15 23.03 -31.09
C LEU A 728 -70.03 24.07 -31.03
N ALA A 729 -69.31 24.15 -29.94
CA ALA A 729 -68.15 25.04 -29.79
C ALA A 729 -67.08 24.77 -30.86
N VAL A 730 -66.75 23.53 -31.10
CA VAL A 730 -65.78 23.10 -32.14
C VAL A 730 -66.32 23.51 -33.54
N ALA A 731 -67.62 23.35 -33.79
CA ALA A 731 -68.22 23.73 -35.08
C ALA A 731 -68.17 25.23 -35.29
N LEU A 732 -68.43 26.05 -34.28
CA LEU A 732 -68.39 27.51 -34.32
C LEU A 732 -67.01 28.10 -34.46
N LEU A 733 -66.01 27.44 -33.89
CA LEU A 733 -64.60 27.88 -33.92
C LEU A 733 -63.86 27.52 -35.23
N LYS A 734 -64.41 26.61 -36.04
CA LYS A 734 -63.84 26.25 -37.35
C LYS A 734 -64.03 27.37 -38.36
N ASP A 735 -62.96 27.76 -39.01
CA ASP A 735 -62.96 28.59 -40.17
C ASP A 735 -63.47 27.84 -41.44
N THR A 736 -63.55 28.55 -42.58
CA THR A 736 -63.96 27.98 -43.85
C THR A 736 -63.06 26.86 -44.39
N GLN A 737 -61.82 26.72 -43.82
CA GLN A 737 -60.88 25.68 -44.16
C GLN A 737 -60.87 24.53 -43.13
N GLY A 738 -61.74 24.58 -42.11
CA GLY A 738 -61.82 23.57 -41.03
C GLY A 738 -60.74 23.70 -39.99
N LYS A 739 -60.09 24.87 -39.89
CA LYS A 739 -59.06 25.18 -38.88
C LYS A 739 -59.68 25.90 -37.68
N ILE A 740 -59.14 25.58 -36.51
CA ILE A 740 -59.46 26.33 -35.28
C ILE A 740 -58.15 27.00 -34.85
N SER A 741 -58.18 28.32 -34.70
CA SER A 741 -57.01 29.08 -34.21
C SER A 741 -57.37 29.77 -32.90
N ILE A 742 -56.62 29.49 -31.86
CA ILE A 742 -56.85 30.05 -30.53
C ILE A 742 -55.50 30.60 -30.00
N GLU A 743 -55.57 31.82 -29.50
CA GLU A 743 -54.46 32.46 -28.78
C GLU A 743 -54.83 32.51 -27.30
N LEU A 744 -53.95 31.93 -26.46
CA LEU A 744 -54.16 31.80 -25.03
C LEU A 744 -52.98 32.47 -24.29
N PRO A 745 -53.08 33.76 -24.02
CA PRO A 745 -52.15 34.44 -23.16
C PRO A 745 -52.35 33.97 -21.71
N VAL A 746 -51.25 33.68 -21.00
CA VAL A 746 -51.29 33.35 -19.57
C VAL A 746 -50.26 34.22 -18.87
N SER A 747 -50.65 34.86 -17.79
CA SER A 747 -49.74 35.64 -16.94
C SER A 747 -50.02 35.43 -15.47
N GLY A 748 -49.02 35.57 -14.65
CA GLY A 748 -49.18 35.42 -13.20
C GLY A 748 -47.89 35.24 -12.45
N ASP A 749 -47.99 35.28 -11.14
CA ASP A 749 -46.87 35.04 -10.22
C ASP A 749 -46.77 33.54 -9.92
N LEU A 750 -45.66 32.94 -10.29
CA LEU A 750 -45.40 31.51 -10.06
C LEU A 750 -45.19 31.17 -8.59
N ASN A 751 -44.84 32.16 -7.74
CA ASN A 751 -44.70 31.98 -6.30
C ASN A 751 -46.07 32.05 -5.57
N ASN A 752 -47.09 32.67 -6.23
CA ASN A 752 -48.45 32.75 -5.74
C ASN A 752 -49.43 32.61 -6.92
N PRO A 753 -49.66 31.36 -7.39
CA PRO A 753 -50.35 31.14 -8.68
C PRO A 753 -51.81 31.57 -8.67
N GLN A 754 -52.09 32.79 -9.17
CA GLN A 754 -53.36 33.27 -9.60
C GLN A 754 -53.20 33.66 -11.05
N PHE A 755 -53.47 32.72 -11.95
CA PHE A 755 -53.36 32.99 -13.38
C PHE A 755 -54.59 33.65 -13.95
N SER A 756 -54.45 34.72 -14.71
CA SER A 756 -55.44 35.40 -15.45
C SER A 756 -55.31 35.21 -16.97
#